data_945320c55b09b092f7e6d7ba8ac7d902
#
_entry.id   945320c55b09b092f7e6d7ba8ac7d902
#
_cell.length_a   1.000
_cell.length_b   1.000
_cell.length_c   1.000
_cell.angle_alpha   90.00
_cell.angle_beta   90.00
_cell.angle_gamma   90.00
#
_symmetry.space_group_name_H-M   'P 1'
#
loop_
_entity.id
_entity.type
_entity.pdbx_description
1 polymer ?
#
loop_
_entity_poly.entity_id
_entity_poly.type
_entity_poly.pdbx_seq_one_letter_code
_entity_poly.pdbx_strand_id
1 'polypeptide(L)'
;MSVLTSIVGVTDLTILVYFLVLNSFYAVLLMLSIPEIWEQTRLAEDEDFQRLMQSDALPPITVLVPAYNESATIEASVTAILTLEYRNYEVVVVNDGSKDDTLEQLRHAFDLYEIPRVYPETIATKPLRALYRSRSRSRLLVLDKENGGKADSLNAAINASRFPLVIAVDADTLIEPDALLRLTRPFLLGREIAAVGGTVRVANNCTVKDGRVTDARVSPKPIPGIQVVEYLRAFLFGRLGWNRLGGNLIISGAFGLFRKEYVVAVGGYRTNSIVEDLDLVVRMHRHLRRRKIRYEMPFIPDPVAWTEVPESLKILSRQRERWHRGLIAAMWQYKSMLFNPRYGRIGLLAMPFYTFGEMLAPVVELLGYLITGLGLAFGLVNVSFALLFILVAWGYGMLLSIWAVVLEEVSFRRYRRFIDLVRLLLFASLENFGYRQCTVWWRLKAFVNVWKGVHVWGDMARKGFGKASVAALIALCCATPCLGQRVRVNAWSSYEAVENSQDWSTLGAQLTLASARGHAGWVAAEVLGRFGATDVTERIGAVVHPTQRLWLTAEAGTSRRPVFSPLNTWETDVSGLVAARTSVGLGVRRWNYAVGPVDVLMPHFTAETRRMSWSVRVFISRNPSKRTDTAASLRATRAVSRRTTISLLGAGGRESYLVAGVVQSLKTLSGVAGIRYNAAGGTTLRLDVSVIRSRPILSRSGLSIGVERVL
;
A
#
# COMPACT_ATOMS: atom_id res chain seq x y z
N MET A 1 -30.44 -39.16 14.33
CA MET A 1 -29.48 -38.67 13.29
C MET A 1 -30.16 -37.72 12.29
N SER A 2 -31.30 -38.00 11.72
CA SER A 2 -31.98 -37.14 10.71
C SER A 2 -32.25 -35.70 11.20
N VAL A 3 -32.72 -35.51 12.41
CA VAL A 3 -33.01 -34.17 12.98
C VAL A 3 -31.75 -33.36 13.18
N LEU A 4 -30.66 -33.97 13.67
CA LEU A 4 -29.39 -33.29 13.89
C LEU A 4 -28.75 -32.85 12.54
N THR A 5 -28.79 -33.75 11.53
CA THR A 5 -28.34 -33.43 10.18
C THR A 5 -29.11 -32.27 9.56
N SER A 6 -30.44 -32.24 9.75
CA SER A 6 -31.28 -31.15 9.29
C SER A 6 -30.97 -29.82 9.98
N ILE A 7 -30.77 -29.83 11.32
CA ILE A 7 -30.39 -28.63 12.07
C ILE A 7 -29.04 -28.08 11.60
N VAL A 8 -28.03 -28.96 11.48
CA VAL A 8 -26.69 -28.57 10.99
C VAL A 8 -26.78 -27.99 9.58
N GLY A 9 -27.51 -28.67 8.66
CA GLY A 9 -27.67 -28.21 7.29
C GLY A 9 -28.36 -26.83 7.17
N VAL A 10 -29.46 -26.62 7.95
CA VAL A 10 -30.14 -25.31 7.95
C VAL A 10 -29.26 -24.20 8.53
N THR A 11 -28.50 -24.50 9.58
CA THR A 11 -27.61 -23.52 10.21
C THR A 11 -26.45 -23.16 9.27
N ASP A 12 -25.81 -24.16 8.64
CA ASP A 12 -24.74 -23.94 7.68
C ASP A 12 -25.22 -23.13 6.46
N LEU A 13 -26.42 -23.45 5.94
CA LEU A 13 -27.03 -22.69 4.85
C LEU A 13 -27.30 -21.23 5.27
N THR A 14 -27.79 -21.01 6.47
CA THR A 14 -28.05 -19.67 7.01
C THR A 14 -26.76 -18.86 7.11
N ILE A 15 -25.66 -19.48 7.59
CA ILE A 15 -24.34 -18.84 7.69
C ILE A 15 -23.78 -18.56 6.30
N LEU A 16 -23.93 -19.50 5.35
CA LEU A 16 -23.51 -19.30 3.96
C LEU A 16 -24.21 -18.11 3.31
N VAL A 17 -25.55 -18.03 3.47
CA VAL A 17 -26.37 -16.90 2.98
C VAL A 17 -25.95 -15.60 3.63
N TYR A 18 -25.67 -15.61 4.93
CA TYR A 18 -25.15 -14.43 5.63
C TYR A 18 -23.85 -13.93 5.01
N PHE A 19 -22.85 -14.80 4.75
CA PHE A 19 -21.59 -14.40 4.12
C PHE A 19 -21.78 -13.94 2.67
N LEU A 20 -22.68 -14.59 1.93
CA LEU A 20 -23.00 -14.17 0.58
C LEU A 20 -23.59 -12.75 0.56
N VAL A 21 -24.57 -12.48 1.41
CA VAL A 21 -25.21 -11.16 1.54
C VAL A 21 -24.18 -10.11 1.98
N LEU A 22 -23.37 -10.41 3.00
CA LEU A 22 -22.37 -9.49 3.54
C LEU A 22 -21.30 -9.14 2.49
N ASN A 23 -20.73 -10.15 1.84
CA ASN A 23 -19.72 -9.93 0.80
C ASN A 23 -20.30 -9.23 -0.43
N SER A 24 -21.55 -9.53 -0.80
CA SER A 24 -22.24 -8.82 -1.89
C SER A 24 -22.49 -7.36 -1.53
N PHE A 25 -22.80 -7.04 -0.27
CA PHE A 25 -22.91 -5.66 0.18
C PHE A 25 -21.56 -4.93 0.08
N TYR A 26 -20.44 -5.57 0.47
CA TYR A 26 -19.10 -5.00 0.25
C TYR A 26 -18.80 -4.81 -1.23
N ALA A 27 -19.20 -5.75 -2.11
CA ALA A 27 -19.04 -5.60 -3.55
C ALA A 27 -19.84 -4.39 -4.07
N VAL A 28 -21.06 -4.17 -3.60
CA VAL A 28 -21.88 -2.99 -3.93
C VAL A 28 -21.17 -1.71 -3.47
N LEU A 29 -20.62 -1.67 -2.26
CA LEU A 29 -19.85 -0.49 -1.79
C LEU A 29 -18.63 -0.22 -2.68
N LEU A 30 -17.89 -1.24 -3.10
CA LEU A 30 -16.77 -1.11 -4.03
C LEU A 30 -17.22 -0.61 -5.40
N MET A 31 -18.34 -1.10 -5.93
CA MET A 31 -18.89 -0.61 -7.20
C MET A 31 -19.36 0.84 -7.10
N LEU A 32 -20.03 1.21 -6.00
CA LEU A 32 -20.46 2.59 -5.75
C LEU A 32 -19.28 3.56 -5.55
N SER A 33 -18.12 3.07 -5.15
CA SER A 33 -16.91 3.89 -5.04
C SER A 33 -16.36 4.36 -6.38
N ILE A 34 -16.58 3.62 -7.48
CA ILE A 34 -16.03 3.93 -8.81
C ILE A 34 -16.52 5.29 -9.34
N PRO A 35 -17.85 5.55 -9.45
CA PRO A 35 -18.33 6.84 -9.92
C PRO A 35 -17.95 7.99 -8.96
N GLU A 36 -17.82 7.71 -7.66
CA GLU A 36 -17.37 8.70 -6.67
C GLU A 36 -15.90 9.10 -6.93
N ILE A 37 -15.05 8.14 -7.24
CA ILE A 37 -13.65 8.38 -7.59
C ILE A 37 -13.56 9.24 -8.86
N TRP A 38 -14.30 8.90 -9.90
CA TRP A 38 -14.28 9.63 -11.16
C TRP A 38 -14.74 11.08 -10.99
N GLU A 39 -15.80 11.30 -10.20
CA GLU A 39 -16.28 12.63 -9.87
C GLU A 39 -15.22 13.45 -9.14
N GLN A 40 -14.57 12.86 -8.13
CA GLN A 40 -13.51 13.50 -7.34
C GLN A 40 -12.24 13.76 -8.16
N THR A 41 -11.86 12.85 -9.06
CA THR A 41 -10.70 13.02 -9.94
C THR A 41 -10.92 14.15 -10.95
N ARG A 42 -12.10 14.22 -11.57
CA ARG A 42 -12.46 15.33 -12.47
C ARG A 42 -12.43 16.67 -11.76
N LEU A 43 -13.02 16.75 -10.57
CA LEU A 43 -12.97 17.99 -9.78
C LEU A 43 -11.53 18.38 -9.42
N ALA A 44 -10.64 17.42 -9.21
CA ALA A 44 -9.22 17.69 -8.92
C ALA A 44 -8.43 18.17 -10.15
N GLU A 45 -8.77 17.71 -11.35
CA GLU A 45 -8.14 18.13 -12.61
C GLU A 45 -8.56 19.54 -13.05
N ASP A 46 -9.82 19.92 -12.78
CA ASP A 46 -10.39 21.22 -13.16
C ASP A 46 -10.02 22.34 -12.16
N GLU A 47 -9.39 22.04 -11.03
CA GLU A 47 -9.07 23.01 -9.99
C GLU A 47 -7.74 23.75 -10.23
N ASP A 48 -7.83 25.08 -10.35
CA ASP A 48 -6.68 25.98 -10.20
C ASP A 48 -6.38 26.19 -8.70
N PHE A 49 -5.53 25.30 -8.13
CA PHE A 49 -5.10 25.36 -6.74
C PHE A 49 -4.50 26.71 -6.35
N GLN A 50 -3.83 27.41 -7.27
CA GLN A 50 -3.24 28.72 -6.98
C GLN A 50 -4.30 29.79 -6.79
N ARG A 51 -5.35 29.78 -7.61
CA ARG A 51 -6.50 30.67 -7.46
C ARG A 51 -7.29 30.38 -6.18
N LEU A 52 -7.51 29.09 -5.87
CA LEU A 52 -8.18 28.70 -4.64
C LEU A 52 -7.41 29.16 -3.40
N MET A 53 -6.09 29.00 -3.36
CA MET A 53 -5.24 29.45 -2.27
C MET A 53 -5.30 30.96 -2.02
N GLN A 54 -5.54 31.74 -3.05
CA GLN A 54 -5.66 33.20 -2.98
C GLN A 54 -7.09 33.66 -2.64
N SER A 55 -8.08 32.77 -2.67
CA SER A 55 -9.48 33.11 -2.45
C SER A 55 -9.78 33.41 -0.99
N ASP A 56 -10.49 34.52 -0.77
CA ASP A 56 -11.03 34.87 0.56
C ASP A 56 -12.23 34.00 0.97
N ALA A 57 -12.76 33.18 0.05
CA ALA A 57 -13.84 32.23 0.32
C ALA A 57 -13.38 31.00 1.12
N LEU A 58 -12.07 30.77 1.26
CA LEU A 58 -11.54 29.64 2.03
C LEU A 58 -11.90 29.78 3.52
N PRO A 59 -12.68 28.86 4.08
CA PRO A 59 -13.05 28.91 5.50
C PRO A 59 -11.83 28.70 6.39
N PRO A 60 -11.66 29.48 7.46
CA PRO A 60 -10.53 29.32 8.37
C PRO A 60 -10.66 28.04 9.21
N ILE A 61 -9.51 27.38 9.49
CA ILE A 61 -9.42 26.06 10.13
C ILE A 61 -8.53 26.10 11.36
N THR A 62 -8.95 25.44 12.45
CA THR A 62 -8.09 25.12 13.59
C THR A 62 -7.66 23.66 13.52
N VAL A 63 -6.35 23.42 13.50
CA VAL A 63 -5.76 22.08 13.60
C VAL A 63 -5.54 21.75 15.08
N LEU A 64 -6.18 20.68 15.55
CA LEU A 64 -6.15 20.22 16.94
C LEU A 64 -5.18 19.05 17.05
N VAL A 65 -4.12 19.19 17.85
CA VAL A 65 -3.04 18.20 17.99
C VAL A 65 -2.92 17.77 19.46
N PRO A 66 -3.57 16.68 19.87
CA PRO A 66 -3.38 16.11 21.20
C PRO A 66 -2.03 15.39 21.28
N ALA A 67 -1.25 15.65 22.32
CA ALA A 67 0.07 15.07 22.55
C ALA A 67 0.19 14.52 23.97
N TYR A 68 0.68 13.27 24.09
CA TYR A 68 0.99 12.64 25.37
C TYR A 68 2.19 11.72 25.24
N ASN A 69 3.32 12.06 25.86
CA ASN A 69 4.59 11.33 25.75
C ASN A 69 5.08 11.14 24.29
N GLU A 70 5.16 12.25 23.55
CA GLU A 70 5.53 12.28 22.12
C GLU A 70 6.87 13.02 21.88
N SER A 71 7.76 13.06 22.89
CA SER A 71 9.04 13.78 22.80
C SER A 71 9.87 13.41 21.55
N ALA A 72 9.79 12.16 21.08
CA ALA A 72 10.55 11.72 19.91
C ALA A 72 10.04 12.26 18.55
N THR A 73 8.80 12.74 18.47
CA THR A 73 8.13 13.05 17.19
C THR A 73 7.49 14.43 17.14
N ILE A 74 7.19 15.03 18.29
CA ILE A 74 6.35 16.23 18.41
C ILE A 74 6.89 17.43 17.63
N GLU A 75 8.19 17.70 17.67
CA GLU A 75 8.82 18.81 16.94
C GLU A 75 8.65 18.65 15.42
N ALA A 76 8.97 17.46 14.90
CA ALA A 76 8.87 17.18 13.48
C ALA A 76 7.41 17.24 12.99
N SER A 77 6.47 16.71 13.77
CA SER A 77 5.05 16.70 13.44
C SER A 77 4.44 18.11 13.45
N VAL A 78 4.70 18.89 14.49
CA VAL A 78 4.21 20.28 14.57
C VAL A 78 4.83 21.15 13.48
N THR A 79 6.13 20.96 13.18
CA THR A 79 6.80 21.66 12.08
C THR A 79 6.14 21.32 10.73
N ALA A 80 5.85 20.04 10.47
CA ALA A 80 5.16 19.62 9.25
C ALA A 80 3.77 20.26 9.15
N ILE A 81 3.00 20.30 10.24
CA ILE A 81 1.67 20.92 10.27
C ILE A 81 1.75 22.43 10.04
N LEU A 82 2.77 23.11 10.57
CA LEU A 82 2.98 24.55 10.37
C LEU A 82 3.42 24.93 8.95
N THR A 83 3.80 23.94 8.11
CA THR A 83 4.17 24.14 6.70
C THR A 83 3.06 23.74 5.71
N LEU A 84 1.83 23.53 6.20
CA LEU A 84 0.69 23.21 5.33
C LEU A 84 0.36 24.38 4.40
N GLU A 85 0.01 24.05 3.18
CA GLU A 85 -0.35 25.00 2.12
C GLU A 85 -1.83 25.38 2.27
N TYR A 86 -2.10 26.25 3.24
CA TYR A 86 -3.43 26.80 3.50
C TYR A 86 -3.31 28.23 4.06
N ARG A 87 -4.16 29.15 3.58
CA ARG A 87 -4.02 30.57 3.91
C ARG A 87 -4.35 30.87 5.37
N ASN A 88 -5.53 30.49 5.82
CA ASN A 88 -6.09 30.85 7.12
C ASN A 88 -6.27 29.62 8.01
N TYR A 89 -5.22 29.26 8.73
CA TYR A 89 -5.32 28.23 9.77
C TYR A 89 -4.49 28.59 11.00
N GLU A 90 -4.85 27.97 12.11
CA GLU A 90 -4.10 27.96 13.35
C GLU A 90 -3.89 26.53 13.83
N VAL A 91 -2.87 26.32 14.65
CA VAL A 91 -2.51 25.03 15.23
C VAL A 91 -2.61 25.15 16.74
N VAL A 92 -3.42 24.29 17.34
CA VAL A 92 -3.58 24.18 18.79
C VAL A 92 -3.05 22.83 19.23
N VAL A 93 -1.86 22.83 19.84
CA VAL A 93 -1.25 21.62 20.43
C VAL A 93 -1.66 21.55 21.89
N VAL A 94 -2.05 20.35 22.34
CA VAL A 94 -2.41 20.12 23.75
C VAL A 94 -1.49 19.08 24.34
N ASN A 95 -0.62 19.51 25.26
CA ASN A 95 0.14 18.63 26.11
C ASN A 95 -0.76 18.10 27.23
N ASP A 96 -1.12 16.81 27.16
CA ASP A 96 -2.05 16.16 28.08
C ASP A 96 -1.34 15.62 29.33
N GLY A 97 -0.56 16.46 29.99
CA GLY A 97 0.19 16.10 31.18
C GLY A 97 1.25 15.04 30.90
N SER A 98 2.03 15.19 29.82
CA SER A 98 3.17 14.31 29.50
C SER A 98 4.14 14.20 30.67
N LYS A 99 4.76 13.02 30.79
CA LYS A 99 5.76 12.71 31.81
C LYS A 99 7.19 12.71 31.26
N ASP A 100 7.33 12.86 29.96
CA ASP A 100 8.59 13.00 29.22
C ASP A 100 8.84 14.45 28.84
N ASP A 101 9.87 14.73 28.05
CA ASP A 101 10.31 16.06 27.65
C ASP A 101 9.45 16.70 26.54
N THR A 102 8.23 16.19 26.27
CA THR A 102 7.36 16.70 25.19
C THR A 102 7.12 18.20 25.28
N LEU A 103 6.77 18.73 26.47
CA LEU A 103 6.50 20.14 26.65
C LEU A 103 7.78 21.00 26.49
N GLU A 104 8.90 20.56 27.06
CA GLU A 104 10.17 21.27 26.96
C GLU A 104 10.68 21.35 25.53
N GLN A 105 10.54 20.29 24.75
CA GLN A 105 10.85 20.30 23.32
C GLN A 105 9.99 21.30 22.55
N LEU A 106 8.66 21.34 22.81
CA LEU A 106 7.79 22.36 22.23
C LEU A 106 8.22 23.78 22.61
N ARG A 107 8.57 24.02 23.88
CA ARG A 107 9.02 25.34 24.36
C ARG A 107 10.29 25.79 23.64
N HIS A 108 11.28 24.88 23.53
CA HIS A 108 12.55 25.16 22.88
C HIS A 108 12.41 25.33 21.36
N ALA A 109 11.76 24.41 20.69
CA ALA A 109 11.68 24.38 19.22
C ALA A 109 10.88 25.57 18.66
N PHE A 110 9.88 26.08 19.41
CA PHE A 110 8.95 27.10 18.92
C PHE A 110 8.99 28.42 19.71
N ASP A 111 9.99 28.63 20.56
CA ASP A 111 10.15 29.85 21.38
C ASP A 111 8.83 30.26 22.07
N LEU A 112 8.33 29.38 22.94
CA LEU A 112 7.03 29.54 23.57
C LEU A 112 7.14 30.50 24.80
N TYR A 113 6.16 31.39 24.93
CA TYR A 113 5.97 32.22 26.11
C TYR A 113 4.56 32.08 26.64
N GLU A 114 4.41 32.18 27.95
CA GLU A 114 3.13 32.01 28.63
C GLU A 114 2.24 33.25 28.44
N ILE A 115 0.93 33.02 28.23
CA ILE A 115 -0.08 34.05 28.11
C ILE A 115 -1.28 33.71 29.01
N PRO A 116 -2.06 34.74 29.46
CA PRO A 116 -3.28 34.49 30.22
C PRO A 116 -4.33 33.78 29.36
N ARG A 117 -5.20 33.02 30.02
CA ARG A 117 -6.33 32.36 29.36
C ARG A 117 -7.37 33.41 28.93
N VAL A 118 -7.68 33.44 27.63
CA VAL A 118 -8.57 34.45 27.02
C VAL A 118 -9.78 33.85 26.27
N TYR A 119 -10.13 32.59 26.52
CA TYR A 119 -11.25 31.93 25.87
C TYR A 119 -12.23 31.32 26.89
N PRO A 120 -13.55 31.24 26.59
CA PRO A 120 -14.54 30.61 27.45
C PRO A 120 -14.42 29.07 27.40
N GLU A 121 -14.74 28.42 28.50
CA GLU A 121 -14.89 26.98 28.59
C GLU A 121 -16.31 26.58 28.23
N THR A 122 -16.49 26.17 26.95
CA THR A 122 -17.79 25.76 26.43
C THR A 122 -18.04 24.25 26.68
N ILE A 123 -16.98 23.44 26.67
CA ILE A 123 -16.99 22.01 26.95
C ILE A 123 -16.12 21.77 28.17
N ALA A 124 -16.64 21.07 29.18
CA ALA A 124 -15.90 20.75 30.40
C ALA A 124 -14.65 19.92 30.11
N THR A 125 -13.49 20.31 30.68
CA THR A 125 -12.21 19.63 30.53
C THR A 125 -11.47 19.56 31.86
N LYS A 126 -10.43 18.73 31.94
CA LYS A 126 -9.48 18.74 33.03
C LYS A 126 -8.78 20.10 33.11
N PRO A 127 -8.32 20.56 34.33
CA PRO A 127 -7.73 21.84 34.51
C PRO A 127 -6.55 22.14 33.56
N LEU A 128 -6.55 23.37 33.03
CA LEU A 128 -5.44 23.92 32.28
C LEU A 128 -4.38 24.41 33.27
N ARG A 129 -3.11 24.05 33.08
CA ARG A 129 -1.96 24.50 33.88
C ARG A 129 -1.41 25.79 33.34
N ALA A 130 -1.17 25.86 32.02
CA ALA A 130 -0.61 26.99 31.33
C ALA A 130 -1.06 27.08 29.88
N LEU A 131 -1.01 28.29 29.31
CA LEU A 131 -1.28 28.56 27.90
C LEU A 131 -0.07 29.30 27.32
N TYR A 132 0.46 28.79 26.22
CA TYR A 132 1.65 29.32 25.57
C TYR A 132 1.36 29.74 24.14
N ARG A 133 2.02 30.81 23.71
CA ARG A 133 2.05 31.27 22.32
C ARG A 133 3.50 31.25 21.82
N SER A 134 3.69 30.95 20.55
CA SER A 134 5.02 31.00 19.94
C SER A 134 5.36 32.41 19.47
N ARG A 135 6.59 32.90 19.73
CA ARG A 135 7.12 34.13 19.17
C ARG A 135 7.54 33.98 17.73
N SER A 136 8.07 32.79 17.37
CA SER A 136 8.55 32.50 16.03
C SER A 136 7.44 32.07 15.06
N ARG A 137 6.29 31.57 15.57
CA ARG A 137 5.18 30.99 14.76
C ARG A 137 3.82 31.53 15.28
N SER A 138 3.35 32.62 14.74
CA SER A 138 2.12 33.31 15.19
C SER A 138 0.83 32.45 15.13
N ARG A 139 0.84 31.39 14.32
CA ARG A 139 -0.27 30.44 14.17
C ARG A 139 -0.30 29.35 15.24
N LEU A 140 0.75 29.20 16.08
CA LEU A 140 0.88 28.13 17.06
C LEU A 140 0.43 28.60 18.46
N LEU A 141 -0.49 27.83 19.03
CA LEU A 141 -0.95 27.91 20.42
C LEU A 141 -0.68 26.53 21.07
N VAL A 142 -0.13 26.54 22.29
CA VAL A 142 0.15 25.32 23.06
C VAL A 142 -0.54 25.39 24.40
N LEU A 143 -1.33 24.36 24.73
CA LEU A 143 -2.01 24.19 26.01
C LEU A 143 -1.27 23.11 26.81
N ASP A 144 -0.92 23.42 28.06
CA ASP A 144 -0.49 22.41 29.03
C ASP A 144 -1.60 22.17 30.05
N LYS A 145 -2.04 20.91 30.23
CA LYS A 145 -3.14 20.59 31.10
C LYS A 145 -2.89 19.29 31.91
N GLU A 146 -3.71 19.07 32.90
CA GLU A 146 -3.76 17.77 33.57
C GLU A 146 -4.22 16.67 32.63
N ASN A 147 -3.64 15.45 32.80
CA ASN A 147 -3.97 14.32 31.95
C ASN A 147 -5.47 13.96 32.06
N GLY A 148 -6.15 14.01 30.94
CA GLY A 148 -7.57 13.67 30.79
C GLY A 148 -7.82 12.72 29.63
N GLY A 149 -6.77 12.37 28.86
CA GLY A 149 -6.83 11.53 27.66
C GLY A 149 -7.15 12.32 26.39
N LYS A 150 -7.05 11.63 25.25
CA LYS A 150 -7.18 12.23 23.90
C LYS A 150 -8.47 13.04 23.73
N ALA A 151 -9.62 12.49 24.12
CA ALA A 151 -10.93 13.14 23.98
C ALA A 151 -10.98 14.47 24.77
N ASP A 152 -10.47 14.49 25.99
CA ASP A 152 -10.40 15.66 26.83
C ASP A 152 -9.47 16.74 26.26
N SER A 153 -8.33 16.32 25.71
CA SER A 153 -7.37 17.21 25.03
C SER A 153 -7.96 17.84 23.77
N LEU A 154 -8.70 17.07 22.97
CA LEU A 154 -9.42 17.59 21.82
C LEU A 154 -10.50 18.60 22.23
N ASN A 155 -11.23 18.38 23.35
CA ASN A 155 -12.20 19.32 23.88
C ASN A 155 -11.52 20.62 24.35
N ALA A 156 -10.37 20.53 25.03
CA ALA A 156 -9.59 21.70 25.42
C ALA A 156 -9.12 22.51 24.19
N ALA A 157 -8.67 21.82 23.15
CA ALA A 157 -8.29 22.46 21.89
C ALA A 157 -9.49 23.13 21.18
N ILE A 158 -10.69 22.52 21.20
CA ILE A 158 -11.93 23.10 20.66
C ILE A 158 -12.32 24.36 21.42
N ASN A 159 -12.22 24.37 22.74
CA ASN A 159 -12.47 25.55 23.54
C ASN A 159 -11.55 26.71 23.15
N ALA A 160 -10.24 26.44 22.97
CA ALA A 160 -9.24 27.40 22.59
C ALA A 160 -9.28 27.79 21.10
N SER A 161 -9.93 27.03 20.24
CA SER A 161 -10.01 27.30 18.81
C SER A 161 -10.84 28.54 18.49
N ARG A 162 -10.36 29.36 17.54
CA ARG A 162 -11.07 30.59 17.09
C ARG A 162 -11.91 30.37 15.85
N PHE A 163 -11.61 29.38 15.04
CA PHE A 163 -12.16 29.20 13.71
C PHE A 163 -13.37 28.25 13.66
N PRO A 164 -14.25 28.41 12.65
CA PRO A 164 -15.50 27.64 12.55
C PRO A 164 -15.31 26.18 12.15
N LEU A 165 -14.17 25.84 11.54
CA LEU A 165 -13.81 24.47 11.20
C LEU A 165 -12.67 23.99 12.08
N VAL A 166 -12.78 22.74 12.55
CA VAL A 166 -11.76 22.07 13.38
C VAL A 166 -11.38 20.73 12.75
N ILE A 167 -10.09 20.42 12.74
CA ILE A 167 -9.56 19.14 12.28
C ILE A 167 -8.69 18.52 13.37
N ALA A 168 -8.99 17.29 13.76
CA ALA A 168 -8.14 16.53 14.68
C ALA A 168 -7.03 15.80 13.89
N VAL A 169 -5.80 15.89 14.38
CA VAL A 169 -4.61 15.25 13.81
C VAL A 169 -3.78 14.67 14.94
N ASP A 170 -3.48 13.39 14.88
CA ASP A 170 -2.62 12.75 15.89
C ASP A 170 -1.17 13.26 15.76
N ALA A 171 -0.48 13.39 16.89
CA ALA A 171 0.89 13.95 16.96
C ALA A 171 1.94 13.10 16.19
N ASP A 172 1.60 11.87 15.79
CA ASP A 172 2.41 10.96 14.99
C ASP A 172 1.94 10.81 13.54
N THR A 173 0.99 11.64 13.12
CA THR A 173 0.40 11.59 11.76
C THR A 173 1.03 12.66 10.87
N LEU A 174 1.51 12.25 9.70
CA LEU A 174 2.02 13.17 8.68
C LEU A 174 0.89 13.49 7.69
N ILE A 175 0.71 14.77 7.38
CA ILE A 175 -0.33 15.25 6.47
C ILE A 175 0.31 15.78 5.19
N GLU A 176 -0.31 15.54 4.03
CA GLU A 176 0.12 16.14 2.77
C GLU A 176 -0.06 17.67 2.81
N PRO A 177 0.84 18.45 2.16
CA PRO A 177 0.84 19.92 2.26
C PRO A 177 -0.48 20.59 1.88
N ASP A 178 -1.15 20.10 0.86
CA ASP A 178 -2.41 20.61 0.31
C ASP A 178 -3.67 19.98 0.94
N ALA A 179 -3.49 19.18 1.98
CA ALA A 179 -4.55 18.39 2.59
C ALA A 179 -5.73 19.23 3.09
N LEU A 180 -5.47 20.36 3.76
CA LEU A 180 -6.53 21.24 4.24
C LEU A 180 -7.32 21.85 3.11
N LEU A 181 -6.67 22.23 2.02
CA LEU A 181 -7.30 22.80 0.84
C LEU A 181 -8.28 21.80 0.21
N ARG A 182 -7.86 20.56 0.06
CA ARG A 182 -8.70 19.49 -0.52
C ARG A 182 -9.87 19.13 0.39
N LEU A 183 -9.66 19.07 1.72
CA LEU A 183 -10.75 18.79 2.68
C LEU A 183 -11.82 19.89 2.72
N THR A 184 -11.47 21.12 2.40
CA THR A 184 -12.43 22.25 2.39
C THR A 184 -13.28 22.31 1.12
N ARG A 185 -12.91 21.62 0.06
CA ARG A 185 -13.63 21.63 -1.23
C ARG A 185 -15.14 21.44 -1.11
N PRO A 186 -15.68 20.45 -0.35
CA PRO A 186 -17.12 20.29 -0.23
C PRO A 186 -17.83 21.50 0.41
N PHE A 187 -17.16 22.20 1.33
CA PHE A 187 -17.70 23.40 1.96
C PHE A 187 -17.83 24.57 0.96
N LEU A 188 -16.96 24.62 -0.05
CA LEU A 188 -16.99 25.69 -1.09
C LEU A 188 -18.05 25.42 -2.16
N LEU A 189 -18.45 24.16 -2.37
CA LEU A 189 -19.46 23.78 -3.36
C LEU A 189 -20.90 24.05 -2.91
N GLY A 190 -21.09 24.83 -1.84
CA GLY A 190 -22.41 25.23 -1.35
C GLY A 190 -23.23 24.09 -0.70
N ARG A 191 -22.61 22.96 -0.41
CA ARG A 191 -23.24 21.84 0.29
C ARG A 191 -23.32 22.12 1.79
N GLU A 192 -24.37 21.63 2.43
CA GLU A 192 -24.53 21.73 3.89
C GLU A 192 -23.65 20.67 4.59
N ILE A 193 -22.35 20.88 4.58
CA ILE A 193 -21.36 19.93 5.11
C ILE A 193 -21.26 20.08 6.61
N ALA A 194 -21.46 19.00 7.35
CA ALA A 194 -21.25 18.94 8.80
C ALA A 194 -19.86 18.45 9.17
N ALA A 195 -19.32 17.49 8.41
CA ALA A 195 -17.97 16.98 8.58
C ALA A 195 -17.46 16.39 7.26
N VAL A 196 -16.13 16.27 7.12
CA VAL A 196 -15.46 15.63 5.98
C VAL A 196 -14.39 14.69 6.51
N GLY A 197 -14.42 13.43 6.07
CA GLY A 197 -13.35 12.47 6.34
C GLY A 197 -12.33 12.45 5.22
N GLY A 198 -11.05 12.37 5.54
CA GLY A 198 -9.96 12.18 4.58
C GLY A 198 -9.36 10.77 4.66
N THR A 199 -8.58 10.42 3.64
CA THR A 199 -7.90 9.12 3.55
C THR A 199 -6.73 9.03 4.50
N VAL A 200 -6.64 7.92 5.24
CA VAL A 200 -5.48 7.56 6.07
C VAL A 200 -4.76 6.39 5.42
N ARG A 201 -3.45 6.52 5.22
CA ARG A 201 -2.58 5.51 4.61
C ARG A 201 -1.47 5.08 5.58
N VAL A 202 -0.88 3.93 5.29
CA VAL A 202 0.17 3.33 6.10
C VAL A 202 1.53 3.91 5.73
N ALA A 203 2.22 4.52 6.71
CA ALA A 203 3.53 5.12 6.54
C ALA A 203 4.71 4.14 6.66
N ASN A 204 4.48 2.94 7.19
CA ASN A 204 5.52 1.93 7.42
C ASN A 204 6.28 1.63 6.12
N ASN A 205 7.61 1.81 6.12
CA ASN A 205 8.51 1.65 4.98
C ASN A 205 8.45 2.78 3.93
N CYS A 206 7.66 3.83 4.13
CA CYS A 206 7.71 5.02 3.29
C CYS A 206 8.97 5.85 3.58
N THR A 207 9.45 6.60 2.59
CA THR A 207 10.55 7.55 2.80
C THR A 207 9.97 8.88 3.22
N VAL A 208 10.36 9.34 4.41
CA VAL A 208 9.94 10.64 4.96
C VAL A 208 11.12 11.61 4.91
N LYS A 209 10.90 12.81 4.37
CA LYS A 209 11.85 13.93 4.41
C LYS A 209 11.09 15.20 4.80
N ASP A 210 11.63 15.94 5.75
CA ASP A 210 11.07 17.21 6.21
C ASP A 210 9.59 17.12 6.57
N GLY A 211 9.20 16.04 7.29
CA GLY A 211 7.82 15.76 7.67
C GLY A 211 6.87 15.38 6.55
N ARG A 212 7.37 15.07 5.35
CA ARG A 212 6.57 14.71 4.16
C ARG A 212 6.93 13.32 3.64
N VAL A 213 5.95 12.54 3.23
CA VAL A 213 6.18 11.28 2.53
C VAL A 213 6.57 11.58 1.09
N THR A 214 7.85 11.35 0.75
CA THR A 214 8.39 11.60 -0.59
C THR A 214 8.36 10.37 -1.50
N ASP A 215 8.34 9.16 -0.93
CA ASP A 215 8.25 7.91 -1.67
C ASP A 215 7.41 6.90 -0.87
N ALA A 216 6.20 6.65 -1.34
CA ALA A 216 5.28 5.71 -0.73
C ALA A 216 5.66 4.28 -1.12
N ARG A 217 5.84 3.42 -0.12
CA ARG A 217 6.25 2.01 -0.29
C ARG A 217 5.43 1.08 0.58
N VAL A 218 5.15 -0.10 0.05
CA VAL A 218 4.55 -1.18 0.83
C VAL A 218 5.63 -1.88 1.66
N SER A 219 5.39 -2.05 2.95
CA SER A 219 6.29 -2.79 3.81
C SER A 219 6.47 -4.24 3.32
N PRO A 220 7.71 -4.78 3.30
CA PRO A 220 7.93 -6.20 3.01
C PRO A 220 7.45 -7.11 4.14
N LYS A 221 7.23 -6.57 5.35
CA LYS A 221 6.73 -7.31 6.50
C LYS A 221 5.24 -7.62 6.31
N PRO A 222 4.79 -8.88 6.53
CA PRO A 222 3.39 -9.27 6.29
C PRO A 222 2.37 -8.47 7.11
N ILE A 223 2.64 -8.23 8.40
CA ILE A 223 1.69 -7.57 9.30
C ILE A 223 1.34 -6.15 8.83
N PRO A 224 2.28 -5.20 8.59
CA PRO A 224 1.91 -3.90 8.05
C PRO A 224 1.46 -3.97 6.59
N GLY A 225 1.99 -4.89 5.76
CA GLY A 225 1.58 -5.05 4.37
C GLY A 225 0.10 -5.46 4.22
N ILE A 226 -0.38 -6.40 5.02
CA ILE A 226 -1.80 -6.79 5.05
C ILE A 226 -2.67 -5.62 5.52
N GLN A 227 -2.21 -4.83 6.50
CA GLN A 227 -2.95 -3.65 6.95
C GLN A 227 -3.09 -2.58 5.86
N VAL A 228 -2.13 -2.46 4.92
CA VAL A 228 -2.32 -1.60 3.73
C VAL A 228 -3.54 -2.06 2.94
N VAL A 229 -3.66 -3.36 2.65
CA VAL A 229 -4.81 -3.91 1.91
C VAL A 229 -6.14 -3.69 2.66
N GLU A 230 -6.15 -3.91 3.98
CA GLU A 230 -7.33 -3.60 4.80
C GLU A 230 -7.74 -2.13 4.70
N TYR A 231 -6.77 -1.20 4.77
CA TYR A 231 -7.04 0.24 4.69
C TYR A 231 -7.58 0.63 3.32
N LEU A 232 -7.05 0.07 2.24
CA LEU A 232 -7.57 0.29 0.89
C LEU A 232 -9.01 -0.21 0.78
N ARG A 233 -9.29 -1.43 1.19
CA ARG A 233 -10.61 -2.04 1.06
C ARG A 233 -11.66 -1.37 1.97
N ALA A 234 -11.38 -1.26 3.26
CA ALA A 234 -12.36 -0.86 4.25
C ALA A 234 -12.39 0.65 4.49
N PHE A 235 -11.23 1.30 4.54
CA PHE A 235 -11.15 2.72 4.93
C PHE A 235 -11.15 3.67 3.74
N LEU A 236 -10.75 3.23 2.56
CA LEU A 236 -10.82 4.05 1.36
C LEU A 236 -12.10 3.71 0.57
N PHE A 237 -12.11 2.58 -0.13
CA PHE A 237 -13.21 2.28 -1.06
C PHE A 237 -14.54 1.99 -0.36
N GLY A 238 -14.51 1.32 0.80
CA GLY A 238 -15.71 1.10 1.60
C GLY A 238 -16.38 2.43 2.01
N ARG A 239 -15.60 3.42 2.48
CA ARG A 239 -16.15 4.73 2.87
C ARG A 239 -16.61 5.56 1.67
N LEU A 240 -15.92 5.47 0.53
CA LEU A 240 -16.38 6.11 -0.72
C LEU A 240 -17.72 5.53 -1.19
N GLY A 241 -17.91 4.22 -1.09
CA GLY A 241 -19.22 3.61 -1.38
C GLY A 241 -20.32 4.12 -0.46
N TRP A 242 -20.02 4.35 0.83
CA TRP A 242 -20.94 4.94 1.78
C TRP A 242 -21.32 6.40 1.47
N ASN A 243 -20.50 7.17 0.74
CA ASN A 243 -20.88 8.52 0.31
C ASN A 243 -22.19 8.49 -0.46
N ARG A 244 -22.29 7.62 -1.46
CA ARG A 244 -23.53 7.47 -2.29
C ARG A 244 -24.74 7.02 -1.48
N LEU A 245 -24.51 6.25 -0.42
CA LEU A 245 -25.56 5.80 0.49
C LEU A 245 -25.84 6.80 1.61
N GLY A 246 -24.99 7.81 1.81
CA GLY A 246 -25.13 8.81 2.88
C GLY A 246 -25.02 8.19 4.28
N GLY A 247 -24.21 7.15 4.45
CA GLY A 247 -24.13 6.31 5.64
C GLY A 247 -22.78 6.24 6.36
N ASN A 248 -21.87 7.19 6.13
CA ASN A 248 -20.58 7.22 6.80
C ASN A 248 -20.73 7.45 8.31
N LEU A 249 -20.54 6.38 9.12
CA LEU A 249 -20.59 6.47 10.59
C LEU A 249 -19.20 6.69 11.21
N ILE A 250 -18.11 6.52 10.45
CA ILE A 250 -16.75 6.60 10.95
C ILE A 250 -15.96 7.62 10.12
N ILE A 251 -15.55 8.69 10.77
CA ILE A 251 -14.52 9.63 10.29
C ILE A 251 -13.31 9.43 11.20
N SER A 252 -12.13 9.23 10.63
CA SER A 252 -10.92 8.93 11.40
C SER A 252 -10.60 10.04 12.39
N GLY A 253 -10.34 9.68 13.64
CA GLY A 253 -9.89 10.61 14.68
C GLY A 253 -8.49 11.21 14.45
N ALA A 254 -7.77 10.72 13.40
CA ALA A 254 -6.48 11.25 12.99
C ALA A 254 -6.58 12.19 11.78
N PHE A 255 -7.74 12.23 11.07
CA PHE A 255 -7.87 13.05 9.87
C PHE A 255 -9.36 13.28 9.51
N GLY A 256 -10.02 14.12 10.28
CA GLY A 256 -11.42 14.49 10.07
C GLY A 256 -11.65 15.99 10.32
N LEU A 257 -12.25 16.67 9.33
CA LEU A 257 -12.62 18.09 9.39
C LEU A 257 -14.09 18.24 9.76
N PHE A 258 -14.39 19.03 10.81
CA PHE A 258 -15.72 19.16 11.38
C PHE A 258 -16.13 20.63 11.48
N ARG A 259 -17.44 20.93 11.32
CA ARG A 259 -17.98 22.21 11.78
C ARG A 259 -17.99 22.24 13.29
N LYS A 260 -17.27 23.21 13.87
CA LYS A 260 -17.15 23.39 15.33
C LYS A 260 -18.49 23.51 16.01
N GLU A 261 -19.42 24.25 15.42
CA GLU A 261 -20.77 24.44 15.98
C GLU A 261 -21.50 23.14 16.28
N TYR A 262 -21.40 22.15 15.35
CA TYR A 262 -22.06 20.85 15.55
C TYR A 262 -21.31 19.97 16.55
N VAL A 263 -19.99 20.06 16.61
CA VAL A 263 -19.19 19.37 17.62
C VAL A 263 -19.54 19.90 19.02
N VAL A 264 -19.62 21.21 19.19
CA VAL A 264 -20.02 21.86 20.46
C VAL A 264 -21.47 21.53 20.80
N ALA A 265 -22.41 21.57 19.83
CA ALA A 265 -23.81 21.29 20.03
C ALA A 265 -24.09 19.85 20.54
N VAL A 266 -23.20 18.93 20.26
CA VAL A 266 -23.29 17.54 20.82
C VAL A 266 -22.45 17.35 22.08
N GLY A 267 -21.82 18.40 22.62
CA GLY A 267 -21.01 18.37 23.84
C GLY A 267 -19.58 17.88 23.65
N GLY A 268 -18.99 18.06 22.45
CA GLY A 268 -17.61 17.70 22.14
C GLY A 268 -17.35 16.20 22.09
N TYR A 269 -16.10 15.78 22.28
CA TYR A 269 -15.69 14.38 22.37
C TYR A 269 -16.02 13.83 23.77
N ARG A 270 -16.53 12.63 23.84
CA ARG A 270 -16.81 11.98 25.15
C ARG A 270 -15.56 11.35 25.72
N THR A 271 -15.20 11.76 26.92
CA THR A 271 -13.99 11.29 27.63
C THR A 271 -14.09 9.84 28.12
N ASN A 272 -15.30 9.32 28.28
CA ASN A 272 -15.57 7.93 28.67
C ASN A 272 -15.80 7.00 27.48
N SER A 273 -15.63 7.47 26.24
CA SER A 273 -15.73 6.63 25.05
C SER A 273 -14.40 5.94 24.74
N ILE A 274 -14.46 4.67 24.36
CA ILE A 274 -13.29 3.87 23.92
C ILE A 274 -12.86 4.28 22.51
N VAL A 275 -13.79 4.73 21.68
CA VAL A 275 -13.63 5.21 20.29
C VAL A 275 -14.38 6.53 20.16
N GLU A 276 -13.67 7.59 20.52
CA GLU A 276 -14.20 8.94 20.60
C GLU A 276 -14.67 9.50 19.25
N ASP A 277 -14.03 9.08 18.16
CA ASP A 277 -14.32 9.49 16.80
C ASP A 277 -15.64 8.90 16.27
N LEU A 278 -15.84 7.60 16.37
CA LEU A 278 -17.11 6.95 16.04
C LEU A 278 -18.27 7.52 16.87
N ASP A 279 -18.07 7.66 18.19
CA ASP A 279 -19.08 8.19 19.10
C ASP A 279 -19.51 9.62 18.70
N LEU A 280 -18.53 10.49 18.38
CA LEU A 280 -18.81 11.86 17.94
C LEU A 280 -19.68 11.86 16.67
N VAL A 281 -19.29 11.12 15.64
CA VAL A 281 -20.00 11.09 14.35
C VAL A 281 -21.42 10.57 14.51
N VAL A 282 -21.61 9.49 15.26
CA VAL A 282 -22.96 8.93 15.52
C VAL A 282 -23.85 9.93 16.29
N ARG A 283 -23.29 10.66 17.28
CA ARG A 283 -24.02 11.72 18.00
C ARG A 283 -24.40 12.89 17.10
N MET A 284 -23.49 13.30 16.22
CA MET A 284 -23.78 14.35 15.24
C MET A 284 -24.90 13.92 14.30
N HIS A 285 -24.87 12.70 13.75
CA HIS A 285 -25.97 12.15 12.95
C HIS A 285 -27.29 12.16 13.73
N ARG A 286 -27.27 11.66 14.98
CA ARG A 286 -28.46 11.64 15.85
C ARG A 286 -29.01 13.03 16.10
N HIS A 287 -28.17 14.00 16.39
CA HIS A 287 -28.54 15.39 16.70
C HIS A 287 -29.15 16.08 15.47
N LEU A 288 -28.44 16.04 14.33
CA LEU A 288 -28.85 16.72 13.10
C LEU A 288 -30.16 16.14 12.54
N ARG A 289 -30.29 14.80 12.51
CA ARG A 289 -31.53 14.12 12.08
C ARG A 289 -32.71 14.43 12.97
N ARG A 290 -32.55 14.46 14.31
CA ARG A 290 -33.60 14.83 15.25
C ARG A 290 -34.10 16.25 15.05
N ARG A 291 -33.21 17.18 14.71
CA ARG A 291 -33.52 18.58 14.41
C ARG A 291 -33.98 18.82 12.98
N LYS A 292 -34.00 17.76 12.16
CA LYS A 292 -34.33 17.85 10.71
C LYS A 292 -33.43 18.80 9.93
N ILE A 293 -32.21 19.02 10.39
CA ILE A 293 -31.18 19.81 9.69
C ILE A 293 -30.70 18.97 8.48
N ARG A 294 -30.65 19.56 7.30
CA ARG A 294 -30.00 18.96 6.14
C ARG A 294 -28.49 19.01 6.34
N TYR A 295 -27.80 17.92 6.06
CA TYR A 295 -26.35 17.85 6.18
C TYR A 295 -25.79 16.69 5.37
N GLU A 296 -24.52 16.81 5.03
CA GLU A 296 -23.70 15.75 4.44
C GLU A 296 -22.44 15.54 5.29
N MET A 297 -21.95 14.30 5.31
CA MET A 297 -20.66 13.90 5.92
C MET A 297 -19.90 13.04 4.92
N PRO A 298 -19.35 13.62 3.84
CA PRO A 298 -18.64 12.88 2.82
C PRO A 298 -17.26 12.43 3.31
N PHE A 299 -16.76 11.39 2.67
CA PHE A 299 -15.38 10.95 2.72
C PHE A 299 -14.69 11.31 1.40
N ILE A 300 -13.48 11.85 1.46
CA ILE A 300 -12.71 12.26 0.29
C ILE A 300 -11.47 11.36 0.15
N PRO A 301 -11.24 10.78 -1.05
CA PRO A 301 -10.14 9.84 -1.28
C PRO A 301 -8.76 10.52 -1.29
N ASP A 302 -8.72 11.77 -1.66
CA ASP A 302 -7.57 12.64 -1.74
C ASP A 302 -7.94 13.95 -1.08
N PRO A 303 -7.41 14.33 0.02
CA PRO A 303 -6.03 14.25 0.52
C PRO A 303 -5.71 13.03 1.38
N VAL A 304 -4.40 12.88 1.69
CA VAL A 304 -3.87 11.75 2.45
C VAL A 304 -3.19 12.20 3.73
N ALA A 305 -3.52 11.51 4.80
CA ALA A 305 -2.73 11.47 6.02
C ALA A 305 -2.00 10.11 6.11
N TRP A 306 -0.78 10.12 6.62
CA TRP A 306 0.07 8.95 6.74
C TRP A 306 0.31 8.64 8.21
N THR A 307 0.03 7.41 8.64
CA THR A 307 0.23 6.98 10.03
C THR A 307 0.98 5.64 10.09
N GLU A 308 1.73 5.42 11.18
CA GLU A 308 2.35 4.12 11.43
C GLU A 308 1.32 3.12 11.93
N VAL A 309 1.35 1.91 11.38
CA VAL A 309 0.55 0.78 11.85
C VAL A 309 1.40 -0.22 12.63
N PRO A 310 0.79 -1.01 13.54
CA PRO A 310 1.50 -2.02 14.30
C PRO A 310 2.26 -3.02 13.45
N GLU A 311 3.51 -3.29 13.79
CA GLU A 311 4.35 -4.31 13.16
C GLU A 311 4.35 -5.65 13.91
N SER A 312 3.79 -5.71 15.11
CA SER A 312 3.71 -6.94 15.92
C SER A 312 2.27 -7.38 16.17
N LEU A 313 2.02 -8.69 16.18
CA LEU A 313 0.70 -9.25 16.48
C LEU A 313 0.20 -8.85 17.88
N LYS A 314 1.09 -8.67 18.85
CA LYS A 314 0.75 -8.27 20.23
C LYS A 314 0.14 -6.86 20.28
N ILE A 315 0.74 -5.88 19.58
CA ILE A 315 0.23 -4.50 19.53
C ILE A 315 -1.03 -4.45 18.67
N LEU A 316 -1.02 -5.13 17.51
CA LEU A 316 -2.16 -5.22 16.61
C LEU A 316 -3.40 -5.83 17.30
N SER A 317 -3.22 -6.91 18.07
CA SER A 317 -4.34 -7.54 18.81
C SER A 317 -5.01 -6.58 19.78
N ARG A 318 -4.22 -5.77 20.51
CA ARG A 318 -4.74 -4.75 21.43
C ARG A 318 -5.52 -3.67 20.69
N GLN A 319 -5.00 -3.22 19.54
CA GLN A 319 -5.67 -2.21 18.69
C GLN A 319 -7.00 -2.72 18.15
N ARG A 320 -7.03 -3.94 17.58
CA ARG A 320 -8.26 -4.52 16.98
C ARG A 320 -9.30 -4.85 18.04
N GLU A 321 -8.88 -5.36 19.18
CA GLU A 321 -9.74 -5.62 20.32
C GLU A 321 -10.37 -4.32 20.84
N ARG A 322 -9.58 -3.25 21.00
CA ARG A 322 -10.07 -1.94 21.41
C ARG A 322 -11.09 -1.36 20.43
N TRP A 323 -10.79 -1.39 19.13
CA TRP A 323 -11.72 -0.91 18.11
C TRP A 323 -13.05 -1.65 18.16
N HIS A 324 -12.98 -2.96 18.32
CA HIS A 324 -14.20 -3.78 18.39
C HIS A 324 -15.01 -3.56 19.66
N ARG A 325 -14.36 -3.40 20.83
CA ARG A 325 -15.03 -2.97 22.06
C ARG A 325 -15.77 -1.65 21.88
N GLY A 326 -15.09 -0.69 21.24
CA GLY A 326 -15.71 0.60 20.96
C GLY A 326 -16.90 0.49 20.03
N LEU A 327 -16.83 -0.34 18.99
CA LEU A 327 -17.96 -0.62 18.10
C LEU A 327 -19.14 -1.23 18.86
N ILE A 328 -18.90 -2.26 19.70
CA ILE A 328 -19.93 -2.89 20.53
C ILE A 328 -20.58 -1.84 21.43
N ALA A 329 -19.78 -1.04 22.13
CA ALA A 329 -20.29 -0.01 23.05
C ALA A 329 -21.15 1.03 22.31
N ALA A 330 -20.70 1.51 21.14
CA ALA A 330 -21.43 2.46 20.33
C ALA A 330 -22.73 1.87 19.78
N MET A 331 -22.73 0.67 19.21
CA MET A 331 -23.95 0.04 18.68
C MET A 331 -24.96 -0.21 19.78
N TRP A 332 -24.52 -0.63 20.98
CA TRP A 332 -25.39 -0.82 22.13
C TRP A 332 -25.97 0.49 22.65
N GLN A 333 -25.15 1.53 22.80
CA GLN A 333 -25.54 2.84 23.28
C GLN A 333 -26.56 3.53 22.35
N TYR A 334 -26.41 3.36 21.05
CA TYR A 334 -27.27 3.98 20.04
C TYR A 334 -28.30 3.01 19.42
N LYS A 335 -28.58 1.88 20.05
CA LYS A 335 -29.54 0.87 19.58
C LYS A 335 -30.93 1.42 19.21
N SER A 336 -31.34 2.55 19.81
CA SER A 336 -32.61 3.22 19.45
C SER A 336 -32.61 3.84 18.04
N MET A 337 -31.45 3.90 17.38
CA MET A 337 -31.34 4.32 15.98
C MET A 337 -31.48 3.14 15.01
N LEU A 338 -31.30 1.90 15.48
CA LEU A 338 -31.33 0.68 14.67
C LEU A 338 -32.77 0.47 14.13
N PHE A 339 -32.89 0.27 12.81
CA PHE A 339 -34.14 0.14 12.06
C PHE A 339 -35.13 1.29 12.25
N ASN A 340 -34.69 2.44 12.75
CA ASN A 340 -35.56 3.57 13.01
C ASN A 340 -35.56 4.55 11.83
N PRO A 341 -36.71 4.67 11.10
CA PRO A 341 -36.84 5.52 9.91
C PRO A 341 -36.65 7.02 10.20
N ARG A 342 -36.77 7.45 11.46
CA ARG A 342 -36.55 8.83 11.89
C ARG A 342 -35.11 9.30 11.60
N TYR A 343 -34.17 8.36 11.53
CA TYR A 343 -32.75 8.63 11.18
C TYR A 343 -32.45 8.35 9.70
N GLY A 344 -33.46 8.04 8.85
CA GLY A 344 -33.31 7.80 7.43
C GLY A 344 -32.32 6.67 7.13
N ARG A 345 -31.43 6.89 6.14
CA ARG A 345 -30.44 5.89 5.72
C ARG A 345 -29.47 5.47 6.83
N ILE A 346 -29.21 6.35 7.81
CA ILE A 346 -28.36 6.01 8.96
C ILE A 346 -29.03 4.91 9.78
N GLY A 347 -30.31 5.07 10.13
CA GLY A 347 -31.05 4.07 10.93
C GLY A 347 -31.40 2.80 10.16
N LEU A 348 -31.71 2.91 8.86
CA LEU A 348 -32.20 1.80 8.05
C LEU A 348 -31.11 1.00 7.33
N LEU A 349 -29.95 1.58 7.04
CA LEU A 349 -28.86 0.91 6.33
C LEU A 349 -27.56 0.85 7.16
N ALA A 350 -27.06 2.02 7.62
CA ALA A 350 -25.75 2.05 8.26
C ALA A 350 -25.75 1.33 9.62
N MET A 351 -26.71 1.64 10.52
CA MET A 351 -26.77 0.99 11.82
C MET A 351 -26.96 -0.54 11.71
N PRO A 352 -27.86 -1.10 10.86
CA PRO A 352 -27.95 -2.54 10.63
C PRO A 352 -26.65 -3.14 10.10
N PHE A 353 -26.00 -2.51 9.10
CA PHE A 353 -24.74 -3.00 8.58
C PHE A 353 -23.64 -3.06 9.65
N TYR A 354 -23.45 -1.99 10.43
CA TYR A 354 -22.43 -1.99 11.48
C TYR A 354 -22.78 -2.94 12.64
N THR A 355 -24.07 -3.16 12.90
CA THR A 355 -24.52 -4.12 13.95
C THR A 355 -24.35 -5.57 13.49
N PHE A 356 -24.97 -5.94 12.36
CA PHE A 356 -25.02 -7.32 11.90
C PHE A 356 -23.82 -7.71 11.04
N GLY A 357 -23.32 -6.81 10.18
CA GLY A 357 -22.23 -7.07 9.26
C GLY A 357 -20.84 -6.82 9.83
N GLU A 358 -20.70 -5.92 10.83
CA GLU A 358 -19.40 -5.62 11.43
C GLU A 358 -19.29 -6.12 12.87
N MET A 359 -20.21 -5.77 13.75
CA MET A 359 -20.13 -6.13 15.16
C MET A 359 -20.33 -7.64 15.37
N LEU A 360 -21.37 -8.25 14.78
CA LEU A 360 -21.69 -9.67 14.97
C LEU A 360 -20.93 -10.61 14.02
N ALA A 361 -20.30 -10.11 12.95
CA ALA A 361 -19.58 -10.93 11.98
C ALA A 361 -18.59 -11.94 12.60
N PRO A 362 -17.75 -11.58 13.59
CA PRO A 362 -16.81 -12.54 14.19
C PRO A 362 -17.50 -13.71 14.90
N VAL A 363 -18.68 -13.48 15.47
CA VAL A 363 -19.49 -14.53 16.13
C VAL A 363 -20.04 -15.49 15.09
N VAL A 364 -20.62 -14.96 14.01
CA VAL A 364 -21.16 -15.77 12.90
C VAL A 364 -20.04 -16.56 12.22
N GLU A 365 -18.86 -15.94 12.02
CA GLU A 365 -17.71 -16.58 11.40
C GLU A 365 -17.17 -17.73 12.27
N LEU A 366 -17.06 -17.54 13.60
CA LEU A 366 -16.68 -18.62 14.51
C LEU A 366 -17.67 -19.77 14.48
N LEU A 367 -18.97 -19.47 14.54
CA LEU A 367 -20.03 -20.48 14.46
C LEU A 367 -19.95 -21.26 13.15
N GLY A 368 -19.71 -20.58 12.03
CA GLY A 368 -19.48 -21.21 10.74
C GLY A 368 -18.32 -22.18 10.75
N TYR A 369 -17.16 -21.79 11.28
CA TYR A 369 -16.01 -22.69 11.41
C TYR A 369 -16.28 -23.90 12.29
N LEU A 370 -16.95 -23.69 13.42
CA LEU A 370 -17.26 -24.77 14.35
C LEU A 370 -18.27 -25.77 13.76
N ILE A 371 -19.39 -25.27 13.21
CA ILE A 371 -20.48 -26.12 12.72
C ILE A 371 -20.02 -26.87 11.46
N THR A 372 -19.42 -26.18 10.49
CA THR A 372 -18.90 -26.82 9.27
C THR A 372 -17.77 -27.80 9.59
N GLY A 373 -16.84 -27.44 10.49
CA GLY A 373 -15.72 -28.30 10.89
C GLY A 373 -16.17 -29.54 11.63
N LEU A 374 -17.03 -29.40 12.64
CA LEU A 374 -17.61 -30.53 13.37
C LEU A 374 -18.54 -31.36 12.46
N GLY A 375 -19.33 -30.69 11.62
CA GLY A 375 -20.21 -31.35 10.64
C GLY A 375 -19.44 -32.24 9.67
N LEU A 376 -18.27 -31.80 9.20
CA LEU A 376 -17.35 -32.62 8.40
C LEU A 376 -16.78 -33.78 9.21
N ALA A 377 -16.32 -33.54 10.43
CA ALA A 377 -15.70 -34.56 11.30
C ALA A 377 -16.67 -35.69 11.65
N PHE A 378 -17.97 -35.38 11.81
CA PHE A 378 -19.01 -36.37 12.10
C PHE A 378 -19.79 -36.84 10.86
N GLY A 379 -19.36 -36.47 9.64
CA GLY A 379 -20.03 -36.87 8.39
C GLY A 379 -21.44 -36.30 8.22
N LEU A 380 -21.77 -35.20 8.91
CA LEU A 380 -23.08 -34.53 8.85
C LEU A 380 -23.15 -33.49 7.72
N VAL A 381 -21.98 -33.03 7.24
CA VAL A 381 -21.84 -32.04 6.16
C VAL A 381 -21.09 -32.65 4.98
N ASN A 382 -21.59 -32.40 3.77
CA ASN A 382 -20.94 -32.85 2.54
C ASN A 382 -19.68 -32.00 2.26
N VAL A 383 -18.59 -32.64 1.82
CA VAL A 383 -17.34 -31.99 1.43
C VAL A 383 -17.55 -30.89 0.39
N SER A 384 -18.42 -31.12 -0.60
CA SER A 384 -18.75 -30.11 -1.63
C SER A 384 -19.38 -28.85 -1.04
N PHE A 385 -20.22 -28.99 0.00
CA PHE A 385 -20.79 -27.85 0.71
C PHE A 385 -19.72 -27.11 1.50
N ALA A 386 -18.83 -27.81 2.20
CA ALA A 386 -17.73 -27.21 2.93
C ALA A 386 -16.78 -26.43 2.02
N LEU A 387 -16.49 -26.96 0.82
CA LEU A 387 -15.71 -26.25 -0.19
C LEU A 387 -16.42 -25.00 -0.70
N LEU A 388 -17.74 -25.07 -0.92
CA LEU A 388 -18.54 -23.90 -1.29
C LEU A 388 -18.53 -22.85 -0.19
N PHE A 389 -18.66 -23.27 1.08
CA PHE A 389 -18.58 -22.39 2.23
C PHE A 389 -17.24 -21.65 2.29
N ILE A 390 -16.11 -22.37 2.14
CA ILE A 390 -14.77 -21.78 2.07
C ILE A 390 -14.64 -20.81 0.90
N LEU A 391 -15.16 -21.19 -0.27
CA LEU A 391 -15.13 -20.34 -1.47
C LEU A 391 -15.87 -19.02 -1.25
N VAL A 392 -17.05 -19.04 -0.63
CA VAL A 392 -17.86 -17.85 -0.35
C VAL A 392 -17.26 -17.04 0.81
N ALA A 393 -16.81 -17.69 1.88
CA ALA A 393 -16.30 -17.00 3.06
C ALA A 393 -14.91 -16.41 2.84
N TRP A 394 -14.02 -17.10 2.12
CA TRP A 394 -12.63 -16.69 1.90
C TRP A 394 -12.37 -16.21 0.47
N GLY A 395 -12.78 -17.00 -0.54
CA GLY A 395 -12.52 -16.69 -1.94
C GLY A 395 -13.17 -15.38 -2.37
N TYR A 396 -14.43 -15.15 -1.99
CA TYR A 396 -15.12 -13.89 -2.27
C TYR A 396 -14.43 -12.71 -1.57
N GLY A 397 -14.06 -12.86 -0.29
CA GLY A 397 -13.32 -11.85 0.45
C GLY A 397 -11.96 -11.52 -0.18
N MET A 398 -11.25 -12.56 -0.67
CA MET A 398 -9.99 -12.39 -1.40
C MET A 398 -10.18 -11.61 -2.71
N LEU A 399 -11.22 -11.92 -3.49
CA LEU A 399 -11.56 -11.18 -4.71
C LEU A 399 -11.83 -9.70 -4.43
N LEU A 400 -12.55 -9.39 -3.35
CA LEU A 400 -12.80 -8.00 -2.94
C LEU A 400 -11.51 -7.27 -2.56
N SER A 401 -10.59 -7.93 -1.87
CA SER A 401 -9.28 -7.36 -1.51
C SER A 401 -8.41 -7.12 -2.74
N ILE A 402 -8.36 -8.06 -3.67
CA ILE A 402 -7.66 -7.92 -4.96
C ILE A 402 -8.28 -6.77 -5.76
N TRP A 403 -9.61 -6.69 -5.83
CA TRP A 403 -10.32 -5.62 -6.53
C TRP A 403 -10.00 -4.25 -5.96
N ALA A 404 -9.93 -4.11 -4.62
CA ALA A 404 -9.53 -2.87 -3.98
C ALA A 404 -8.09 -2.46 -4.36
N VAL A 405 -7.14 -3.42 -4.45
CA VAL A 405 -5.78 -3.15 -4.92
C VAL A 405 -5.76 -2.71 -6.38
N VAL A 406 -6.56 -3.34 -7.24
CA VAL A 406 -6.69 -2.94 -8.66
C VAL A 406 -7.25 -1.53 -8.79
N LEU A 407 -8.31 -1.21 -8.03
CA LEU A 407 -8.87 0.15 -8.01
C LEU A 407 -7.86 1.20 -7.55
N GLU A 408 -7.02 0.89 -6.55
CA GLU A 408 -5.94 1.78 -6.12
C GLU A 408 -4.93 2.05 -7.24
N GLU A 409 -4.51 0.99 -7.96
CA GLU A 409 -3.54 1.13 -9.05
C GLU A 409 -4.11 1.93 -10.22
N VAL A 410 -5.38 1.75 -10.52
CA VAL A 410 -6.05 2.46 -11.63
C VAL A 410 -6.36 3.93 -11.27
N SER A 411 -6.76 4.21 -10.01
CA SER A 411 -7.31 5.51 -9.62
C SER A 411 -6.26 6.46 -9.06
N PHE A 412 -5.40 6.00 -8.15
CA PHE A 412 -4.50 6.88 -7.39
C PHE A 412 -3.03 6.59 -7.66
N ARG A 413 -2.69 5.32 -7.93
CA ARG A 413 -1.33 4.87 -8.25
C ARG A 413 -0.27 5.40 -7.29
N ARG A 414 -0.58 5.41 -5.98
CA ARG A 414 0.31 5.95 -4.94
C ARG A 414 1.54 5.08 -4.73
N TYR A 415 1.42 3.75 -4.89
CA TYR A 415 2.52 2.80 -4.80
C TYR A 415 3.11 2.53 -6.18
N ARG A 416 4.01 3.42 -6.63
CA ARG A 416 4.50 3.46 -8.03
C ARG A 416 5.39 2.29 -8.45
N ARG A 417 5.84 1.44 -7.50
CA ARG A 417 6.77 0.35 -7.79
C ARG A 417 6.02 -0.94 -8.09
N PHE A 418 6.38 -1.61 -9.15
CA PHE A 418 5.80 -2.91 -9.51
C PHE A 418 5.89 -3.93 -8.35
N ILE A 419 7.01 -3.94 -7.62
CA ILE A 419 7.18 -4.83 -6.46
C ILE A 419 6.15 -4.55 -5.35
N ASP A 420 5.71 -3.30 -5.18
CA ASP A 420 4.70 -2.95 -4.18
C ASP A 420 3.31 -3.43 -4.62
N LEU A 421 3.00 -3.39 -5.93
CA LEU A 421 1.78 -4.00 -6.48
C LEU A 421 1.78 -5.52 -6.26
N VAL A 422 2.90 -6.20 -6.57
CA VAL A 422 3.04 -7.65 -6.33
C VAL A 422 2.85 -7.97 -4.84
N ARG A 423 3.44 -7.19 -3.94
CA ARG A 423 3.25 -7.35 -2.49
C ARG A 423 1.80 -7.17 -2.09
N LEU A 424 1.12 -6.13 -2.59
CA LEU A 424 -0.29 -5.88 -2.29
C LEU A 424 -1.19 -7.04 -2.75
N LEU A 425 -0.99 -7.56 -3.96
CA LEU A 425 -1.73 -8.72 -4.47
C LEU A 425 -1.44 -9.98 -3.65
N LEU A 426 -0.18 -10.21 -3.27
CA LEU A 426 0.20 -11.30 -2.40
C LEU A 426 -0.46 -11.17 -1.01
N PHE A 427 -0.42 -9.99 -0.40
CA PHE A 427 -1.02 -9.74 0.90
C PHE A 427 -2.55 -9.80 0.86
N ALA A 428 -3.18 -9.34 -0.22
CA ALA A 428 -4.62 -9.50 -0.45
C ALA A 428 -5.05 -10.98 -0.49
N SER A 429 -4.20 -11.83 -1.04
CA SER A 429 -4.41 -13.28 -1.05
C SER A 429 -4.14 -13.90 0.32
N LEU A 430 -3.06 -13.51 0.99
CA LEU A 430 -2.64 -14.07 2.28
C LEU A 430 -3.49 -13.60 3.46
N GLU A 431 -4.16 -12.46 3.37
CA GLU A 431 -5.01 -11.90 4.44
C GLU A 431 -6.00 -12.93 5.01
N ASN A 432 -6.54 -13.80 4.16
CA ASN A 432 -7.54 -14.79 4.55
C ASN A 432 -6.96 -16.04 5.23
N PHE A 433 -5.62 -16.21 5.20
CA PHE A 433 -4.92 -17.37 5.78
C PHE A 433 -4.17 -16.96 7.06
N GLY A 434 -4.70 -17.31 8.21
CA GLY A 434 -4.12 -17.03 9.52
C GLY A 434 -4.45 -15.63 10.06
N TYR A 435 -4.20 -14.55 9.31
CA TYR A 435 -4.43 -13.19 9.79
C TYR A 435 -5.91 -12.91 10.09
N ARG A 436 -6.82 -13.29 9.19
CA ARG A 436 -8.28 -13.14 9.40
C ARG A 436 -8.74 -13.91 10.63
N GLN A 437 -8.31 -15.14 10.82
CA GLN A 437 -8.66 -15.96 11.99
C GLN A 437 -8.15 -15.34 13.29
N CYS A 438 -6.93 -14.77 13.28
CA CYS A 438 -6.43 -14.00 14.42
C CYS A 438 -7.30 -12.78 14.72
N THR A 439 -7.72 -12.03 13.68
CA THR A 439 -8.59 -10.85 13.87
C THR A 439 -9.98 -11.23 14.40
N VAL A 440 -10.56 -12.33 13.92
CA VAL A 440 -11.81 -12.89 14.47
C VAL A 440 -11.66 -13.19 15.96
N TRP A 441 -10.58 -13.89 16.35
CA TRP A 441 -10.32 -14.21 17.75
C TRP A 441 -10.16 -12.95 18.63
N TRP A 442 -9.44 -11.94 18.18
CA TRP A 442 -9.26 -10.69 18.92
C TRP A 442 -10.59 -9.92 19.08
N ARG A 443 -11.41 -9.93 18.02
CA ARG A 443 -12.74 -9.30 18.03
C ARG A 443 -13.72 -10.07 18.94
N LEU A 444 -13.65 -11.39 19.02
CA LEU A 444 -14.43 -12.20 19.98
C LEU A 444 -14.01 -11.92 21.42
N LYS A 445 -12.71 -11.79 21.68
CA LYS A 445 -12.19 -11.39 22.99
C LYS A 445 -12.76 -10.04 23.44
N ALA A 446 -13.05 -9.14 22.52
CA ALA A 446 -13.65 -7.86 22.83
C ALA A 446 -15.05 -7.99 23.47
N PHE A 447 -15.89 -8.95 23.02
CA PHE A 447 -17.17 -9.22 23.65
C PHE A 447 -17.01 -9.65 25.12
N VAL A 448 -16.06 -10.54 25.38
CA VAL A 448 -15.76 -11.01 26.75
C VAL A 448 -15.28 -9.84 27.62
N ASN A 449 -14.42 -8.97 27.09
CA ASN A 449 -13.88 -7.83 27.82
C ASN A 449 -14.94 -6.72 28.07
N VAL A 450 -15.89 -6.52 27.14
CA VAL A 450 -17.05 -5.64 27.38
C VAL A 450 -17.91 -6.19 28.52
N TRP A 451 -18.20 -7.51 28.50
CA TRP A 451 -18.97 -8.14 29.55
C TRP A 451 -18.29 -8.06 30.94
N LYS A 452 -16.93 -8.14 30.97
CA LYS A 452 -16.12 -7.99 32.19
C LYS A 452 -15.91 -6.54 32.63
N GLY A 453 -16.40 -5.52 31.90
CA GLY A 453 -16.27 -4.11 32.26
C GLY A 453 -14.83 -3.58 32.16
N VAL A 454 -13.98 -4.15 31.30
CA VAL A 454 -12.58 -3.71 31.16
C VAL A 454 -12.50 -2.39 30.40
N HIS A 455 -12.06 -1.30 31.07
CA HIS A 455 -11.96 0.06 30.51
C HIS A 455 -10.51 0.55 30.27
N VAL A 456 -9.50 -0.31 30.41
CA VAL A 456 -8.09 0.10 30.41
C VAL A 456 -7.55 0.36 28.99
N TRP A 457 -6.84 1.49 28.80
CA TRP A 457 -5.97 1.77 27.67
C TRP A 457 -4.63 1.05 27.87
N GLY A 458 -4.18 0.24 26.91
CA GLY A 458 -2.86 -0.36 26.95
C GLY A 458 -1.82 0.51 26.26
N ASP A 459 -0.59 0.56 26.78
CA ASP A 459 0.55 1.26 26.17
C ASP A 459 0.84 0.77 24.75
N MET A 460 0.95 1.71 23.81
CA MET A 460 1.36 1.45 22.44
C MET A 460 2.74 2.08 22.21
N ALA A 461 3.80 1.25 22.28
CA ALA A 461 5.14 1.69 21.93
C ALA A 461 5.25 1.92 20.41
N ARG A 462 5.71 3.10 20.00
CA ARG A 462 5.94 3.52 18.61
C ARG A 462 7.43 3.68 18.37
N LYS A 463 7.88 3.47 17.11
CA LYS A 463 9.32 3.51 16.77
C LYS A 463 9.78 4.83 16.19
N GLY A 464 8.86 5.70 15.78
CA GLY A 464 9.19 6.95 15.09
C GLY A 464 9.75 6.74 13.66
N PHE A 465 9.81 7.79 12.86
CA PHE A 465 10.27 7.77 11.45
C PHE A 465 11.81 7.70 11.29
N GLY A 466 12.53 7.06 12.21
CA GLY A 466 13.99 6.91 12.20
C GLY A 466 14.51 6.04 11.04
N LYS A 467 15.69 6.39 10.51
CA LYS A 467 16.38 5.72 9.39
C LYS A 467 16.50 4.21 9.65
N ALA A 468 15.87 3.39 8.79
CA ALA A 468 16.09 1.95 8.79
C ALA A 468 17.53 1.63 8.37
N SER A 469 18.30 0.99 9.24
CA SER A 469 19.67 0.56 8.98
C SER A 469 19.71 -0.65 8.03
N VAL A 470 20.68 -0.65 7.12
CA VAL A 470 20.98 -1.65 6.08
C VAL A 470 21.30 -3.07 6.63
N ALA A 471 21.39 -3.22 7.95
CA ALA A 471 21.77 -4.49 8.60
C ALA A 471 20.75 -5.64 8.46
N ALA A 472 19.48 -5.35 8.09
CA ALA A 472 18.43 -6.38 7.98
C ALA A 472 18.51 -7.21 6.68
N LEU A 473 19.22 -6.73 5.64
CA LEU A 473 19.31 -7.43 4.36
C LEU A 473 20.32 -8.59 4.38
N ILE A 474 21.30 -8.53 5.27
CA ILE A 474 22.35 -9.55 5.40
C ILE A 474 21.88 -10.77 6.20
N ALA A 475 20.95 -10.58 7.14
CA ALA A 475 20.44 -11.66 7.99
C ALA A 475 19.48 -12.64 7.26
N LEU A 476 18.89 -12.23 6.12
CA LEU A 476 17.99 -13.09 5.35
C LEU A 476 18.72 -14.08 4.42
N CYS A 477 20.02 -13.86 4.21
CA CYS A 477 20.86 -14.75 3.39
C CYS A 477 21.41 -15.98 4.14
N CYS A 478 21.21 -16.05 5.46
CA CYS A 478 21.79 -17.11 6.31
C CYS A 478 20.79 -18.17 6.82
N ALA A 479 19.52 -18.14 6.42
CA ALA A 479 18.52 -19.12 6.85
C ALA A 479 18.56 -20.38 5.98
N THR A 480 19.22 -21.38 6.48
CA THR A 480 19.19 -22.85 6.28
C THR A 480 18.71 -23.43 4.95
N PRO A 481 19.50 -24.34 4.33
CA PRO A 481 19.12 -25.08 3.13
C PRO A 481 18.17 -26.22 3.47
N CYS A 482 16.99 -26.24 2.88
CA CYS A 482 16.17 -27.43 2.74
C CYS A 482 16.78 -28.34 1.68
N LEU A 483 16.96 -29.61 2.04
CA LEU A 483 17.57 -30.69 1.27
C LEU A 483 17.08 -30.74 -0.20
N GLY A 484 18.04 -30.69 -1.16
CA GLY A 484 17.80 -30.94 -2.60
C GLY A 484 17.85 -29.73 -3.53
N GLN A 485 18.22 -28.55 -3.07
CA GLN A 485 18.37 -27.36 -3.91
C GLN A 485 19.83 -27.14 -4.34
N ARG A 486 20.04 -26.83 -5.64
CA ARG A 486 21.34 -26.39 -6.14
C ARG A 486 21.40 -24.86 -6.15
N VAL A 487 22.36 -24.32 -5.43
CA VAL A 487 22.64 -22.86 -5.43
C VAL A 487 23.64 -22.54 -6.51
N ARG A 488 23.38 -21.56 -7.37
CA ARG A 488 24.33 -21.06 -8.36
C ARG A 488 24.57 -19.57 -8.13
N VAL A 489 25.83 -19.21 -8.09
CA VAL A 489 26.26 -17.80 -8.03
C VAL A 489 26.92 -17.47 -9.39
N ASN A 490 26.44 -16.41 -10.04
CA ASN A 490 26.99 -15.91 -11.28
C ASN A 490 27.42 -14.45 -11.09
N ALA A 491 28.63 -14.11 -11.50
CA ALA A 491 29.14 -12.75 -11.52
C ALA A 491 29.74 -12.45 -12.89
N TRP A 492 29.52 -11.24 -13.40
CA TRP A 492 30.04 -10.82 -14.69
C TRP A 492 30.45 -9.36 -14.69
N SER A 493 31.41 -9.05 -15.56
CA SER A 493 31.81 -7.70 -15.88
C SER A 493 31.90 -7.55 -17.39
N SER A 494 31.47 -6.42 -17.92
CA SER A 494 31.69 -6.06 -19.32
C SER A 494 32.19 -4.65 -19.46
N TYR A 495 33.00 -4.44 -20.50
CA TYR A 495 33.50 -3.16 -20.93
C TYR A 495 33.25 -3.02 -22.42
N GLU A 496 32.68 -1.91 -22.83
CA GLU A 496 32.39 -1.59 -24.23
C GLU A 496 33.01 -0.24 -24.60
N ALA A 497 33.99 -0.25 -25.50
CA ALA A 497 34.53 0.96 -26.11
C ALA A 497 33.51 1.54 -27.09
N VAL A 498 33.14 2.79 -26.93
CA VAL A 498 32.08 3.47 -27.69
C VAL A 498 32.69 4.55 -28.58
N GLU A 499 32.48 4.45 -29.90
CA GLU A 499 32.97 5.42 -30.86
C GLU A 499 32.26 6.77 -30.66
N ASN A 500 33.07 7.84 -30.51
CA ASN A 500 32.59 9.22 -30.30
C ASN A 500 31.76 9.47 -29.02
N SER A 501 31.89 8.63 -27.99
CA SER A 501 31.22 8.79 -26.70
C SER A 501 32.06 8.21 -25.56
N GLN A 502 31.62 8.36 -24.31
CA GLN A 502 32.26 7.70 -23.19
C GLN A 502 31.96 6.20 -23.20
N ASP A 503 32.95 5.41 -22.82
CA ASP A 503 32.88 3.97 -22.78
C ASP A 503 31.81 3.48 -21.79
N TRP A 504 31.25 2.31 -22.09
CA TRP A 504 30.23 1.70 -21.27
C TRP A 504 30.79 0.55 -20.43
N SER A 505 30.34 0.45 -19.21
CA SER A 505 30.71 -0.65 -18.31
C SER A 505 29.52 -1.27 -17.66
N THR A 506 29.61 -2.55 -17.35
CA THR A 506 28.59 -3.27 -16.54
C THR A 506 29.30 -4.18 -15.56
N LEU A 507 28.86 -4.16 -14.31
CA LEU A 507 29.24 -5.12 -13.29
C LEU A 507 27.95 -5.73 -12.73
N GLY A 508 27.85 -7.04 -12.71
CA GLY A 508 26.62 -7.71 -12.24
C GLY A 508 26.88 -8.96 -11.45
N ALA A 509 25.90 -9.32 -10.61
CA ALA A 509 25.87 -10.56 -9.88
C ALA A 509 24.44 -11.13 -9.82
N GLN A 510 24.33 -12.45 -9.81
CA GLN A 510 23.06 -13.17 -9.73
C GLN A 510 23.20 -14.39 -8.82
N LEU A 511 22.23 -14.56 -7.95
CA LEU A 511 22.04 -15.76 -7.14
C LEU A 511 20.82 -16.51 -7.68
N THR A 512 20.98 -17.79 -7.98
CA THR A 512 19.92 -18.67 -8.50
C THR A 512 19.75 -19.87 -7.58
N LEU A 513 18.52 -20.16 -7.19
CA LEU A 513 18.11 -21.35 -6.47
C LEU A 513 17.36 -22.27 -7.43
N ALA A 514 17.86 -23.47 -7.66
CA ALA A 514 17.26 -24.43 -8.58
C ALA A 514 16.87 -25.73 -7.86
N SER A 515 15.65 -26.21 -8.11
CA SER A 515 15.15 -27.47 -7.58
C SER A 515 15.58 -28.66 -8.46
N ALA A 516 15.51 -29.86 -7.94
CA ALA A 516 15.78 -31.10 -8.69
C ALA A 516 14.80 -31.31 -9.88
N ARG A 517 13.61 -30.69 -9.83
CA ARG A 517 12.60 -30.75 -10.90
C ARG A 517 12.81 -29.69 -11.99
N GLY A 518 13.90 -28.91 -11.93
CA GLY A 518 14.22 -27.89 -12.92
C GLY A 518 13.60 -26.51 -12.66
N HIS A 519 12.69 -26.36 -11.70
CA HIS A 519 12.21 -25.03 -11.30
C HIS A 519 13.37 -24.22 -10.73
N ALA A 520 13.45 -22.94 -11.08
CA ALA A 520 14.49 -22.06 -10.52
C ALA A 520 13.94 -20.66 -10.29
N GLY A 521 14.45 -20.01 -9.25
CA GLY A 521 14.24 -18.60 -8.98
C GLY A 521 15.59 -17.89 -8.84
N TRP A 522 15.67 -16.61 -9.25
CA TRP A 522 16.90 -15.83 -9.15
C TRP A 522 16.64 -14.40 -8.71
N VAL A 523 17.68 -13.84 -8.11
CA VAL A 523 17.82 -12.40 -7.88
C VAL A 523 19.12 -11.93 -8.51
N ALA A 524 19.11 -10.78 -9.16
CA ALA A 524 20.29 -10.19 -9.80
C ALA A 524 20.36 -8.70 -9.53
N ALA A 525 21.60 -8.18 -9.48
CA ALA A 525 21.86 -6.75 -9.43
C ALA A 525 22.97 -6.40 -10.44
N GLU A 526 22.80 -5.28 -11.12
CA GLU A 526 23.75 -4.76 -12.12
C GLU A 526 24.03 -3.28 -11.87
N VAL A 527 25.28 -2.88 -11.98
CA VAL A 527 25.73 -1.50 -12.03
C VAL A 527 26.13 -1.20 -13.46
N LEU A 528 25.48 -0.25 -14.07
CA LEU A 528 25.62 0.12 -15.48
C LEU A 528 26.19 1.53 -15.58
N GLY A 529 27.37 1.67 -16.19
CA GLY A 529 27.98 2.96 -16.52
C GLY A 529 27.79 3.29 -18.00
N ARG A 530 27.09 4.36 -18.34
CA ARG A 530 26.84 4.82 -19.72
C ARG A 530 26.69 6.32 -19.76
N PHE A 531 27.21 6.96 -20.82
CA PHE A 531 27.06 8.41 -21.03
C PHE A 531 27.51 9.27 -19.84
N GLY A 532 28.54 8.82 -19.09
CA GLY A 532 29.04 9.50 -17.90
C GLY A 532 28.16 9.40 -16.65
N ALA A 533 27.07 8.65 -16.71
CA ALA A 533 26.17 8.38 -15.59
C ALA A 533 26.22 6.91 -15.17
N THR A 534 25.79 6.64 -13.95
CA THR A 534 25.73 5.28 -13.39
C THR A 534 24.33 4.96 -12.93
N ASP A 535 23.75 3.89 -13.46
CA ASP A 535 22.46 3.34 -13.04
C ASP A 535 22.67 2.00 -12.34
N VAL A 536 21.81 1.70 -11.35
CA VAL A 536 21.78 0.41 -10.66
C VAL A 536 20.43 -0.23 -10.92
N THR A 537 20.46 -1.45 -11.49
CA THR A 537 19.25 -2.25 -11.76
C THR A 537 19.23 -3.48 -10.88
N GLU A 538 18.07 -3.78 -10.31
CA GLU A 538 17.81 -4.98 -9.53
C GLU A 538 16.75 -5.80 -10.24
N ARG A 539 16.93 -7.13 -10.35
CA ARG A 539 16.01 -8.04 -11.05
C ARG A 539 15.70 -9.25 -10.18
N ILE A 540 14.48 -9.73 -10.29
CA ILE A 540 14.04 -10.99 -9.71
C ILE A 540 13.28 -11.78 -10.77
N GLY A 541 13.48 -13.07 -10.82
CA GLY A 541 12.80 -13.90 -11.79
C GLY A 541 12.64 -15.32 -11.32
N ALA A 542 11.80 -16.06 -12.05
CA ALA A 542 11.58 -17.48 -11.84
C ALA A 542 11.30 -18.18 -13.16
N VAL A 543 11.69 -19.46 -13.25
CA VAL A 543 11.27 -20.39 -14.28
C VAL A 543 10.59 -21.57 -13.62
N VAL A 544 9.42 -21.92 -14.13
CA VAL A 544 8.60 -23.03 -13.66
C VAL A 544 8.36 -23.99 -14.81
N HIS A 545 8.41 -25.27 -14.55
CA HIS A 545 8.11 -26.35 -15.50
C HIS A 545 6.79 -27.02 -15.09
N PRO A 546 5.63 -26.53 -15.57
CA PRO A 546 4.36 -27.16 -15.25
C PRO A 546 4.28 -28.60 -15.76
N THR A 547 4.94 -28.85 -16.88
CA THR A 547 5.13 -30.21 -17.46
C THR A 547 6.56 -30.37 -17.95
N GLN A 548 6.98 -31.60 -18.30
CA GLN A 548 8.29 -31.85 -18.89
C GLN A 548 8.49 -31.17 -20.26
N ARG A 549 7.41 -30.66 -20.88
CA ARG A 549 7.40 -30.07 -22.21
C ARG A 549 7.09 -28.58 -22.23
N LEU A 550 6.80 -27.96 -21.07
CA LEU A 550 6.39 -26.55 -20.98
C LEU A 550 7.25 -25.81 -19.95
N TRP A 551 7.73 -24.62 -20.34
CA TRP A 551 8.47 -23.68 -19.49
C TRP A 551 7.71 -22.37 -19.42
N LEU A 552 7.54 -21.87 -18.22
CA LEU A 552 7.02 -20.53 -17.95
C LEU A 552 8.10 -19.76 -17.24
N THR A 553 8.55 -18.65 -17.82
CA THR A 553 9.55 -17.76 -17.21
C THR A 553 8.91 -16.41 -16.95
N ALA A 554 9.18 -15.82 -15.78
CA ALA A 554 8.81 -14.45 -15.45
C ALA A 554 9.99 -13.75 -14.78
N GLU A 555 10.26 -12.52 -15.20
CA GLU A 555 11.28 -11.66 -14.60
C GLU A 555 10.72 -10.25 -14.44
N ALA A 556 11.03 -9.61 -13.31
CA ALA A 556 10.76 -8.21 -13.06
C ALA A 556 12.03 -7.50 -12.59
N GLY A 557 12.18 -6.24 -12.97
CA GLY A 557 13.33 -5.43 -12.60
C GLY A 557 12.97 -4.00 -12.29
N THR A 558 13.83 -3.33 -11.53
CA THR A 558 13.72 -1.91 -11.20
C THR A 558 15.09 -1.24 -11.19
N SER A 559 15.14 0.04 -11.53
CA SER A 559 16.34 0.86 -11.43
C SER A 559 16.13 2.02 -10.48
N ARG A 560 17.13 2.31 -9.64
CA ARG A 560 17.06 3.39 -8.65
C ARG A 560 17.52 4.70 -9.29
N ARG A 561 16.60 5.67 -9.47
CA ARG A 561 16.86 6.99 -10.07
C ARG A 561 17.62 6.89 -11.40
N PRO A 562 17.11 6.13 -12.36
CA PRO A 562 17.85 5.87 -13.59
C PRO A 562 17.97 7.14 -14.44
N VAL A 563 19.11 7.28 -15.09
CA VAL A 563 19.38 8.33 -16.07
C VAL A 563 19.06 7.81 -17.47
N PHE A 564 19.42 6.57 -17.77
CA PHE A 564 19.28 5.95 -19.09
C PHE A 564 18.60 4.57 -19.06
N SER A 565 18.56 3.90 -17.89
CA SER A 565 17.87 2.61 -17.73
C SER A 565 16.35 2.80 -17.55
N PRO A 566 15.51 1.80 -17.85
CA PRO A 566 14.10 1.88 -17.54
C PRO A 566 13.87 1.94 -16.03
N LEU A 567 12.85 2.68 -15.60
CA LEU A 567 12.42 2.77 -14.19
C LEU A 567 12.07 1.38 -13.64
N ASN A 568 11.34 0.61 -14.44
CA ASN A 568 11.05 -0.79 -14.15
C ASN A 568 10.89 -1.58 -15.45
N THR A 569 11.06 -2.90 -15.33
CA THR A 569 10.94 -3.84 -16.44
C THR A 569 10.14 -5.04 -15.97
N TRP A 570 9.42 -5.66 -16.87
CA TRP A 570 8.89 -7.00 -16.69
C TRP A 570 8.97 -7.79 -17.99
N GLU A 571 9.22 -9.07 -17.85
CA GLU A 571 9.28 -10.03 -18.97
C GLU A 571 8.57 -11.31 -18.56
N THR A 572 7.78 -11.87 -19.46
CA THR A 572 7.21 -13.20 -19.33
C THR A 572 7.47 -13.94 -20.61
N ASP A 573 7.79 -15.23 -20.52
CA ASP A 573 8.04 -16.12 -21.65
C ASP A 573 7.35 -17.46 -21.42
N VAL A 574 6.67 -17.93 -22.44
CA VAL A 574 6.03 -19.25 -22.48
C VAL A 574 6.69 -20.02 -23.60
N SER A 575 7.32 -21.13 -23.30
CA SER A 575 8.03 -21.97 -24.27
C SER A 575 7.60 -23.43 -24.14
N GLY A 576 7.40 -24.11 -25.26
CA GLY A 576 6.97 -25.49 -25.27
C GLY A 576 7.70 -26.36 -26.32
N LEU A 577 7.93 -27.65 -26.00
CA LEU A 577 8.47 -28.62 -26.95
C LEU A 577 7.38 -29.02 -27.95
N VAL A 578 7.60 -28.71 -29.22
CA VAL A 578 6.77 -29.15 -30.36
C VAL A 578 7.27 -30.48 -30.96
N ALA A 579 8.58 -30.79 -30.75
CA ALA A 579 9.20 -32.06 -31.10
C ALA A 579 10.28 -32.42 -30.09
N ALA A 580 10.83 -33.60 -30.09
CA ALA A 580 11.79 -34.12 -29.10
C ALA A 580 13.00 -33.18 -28.82
N ARG A 581 13.36 -32.33 -29.77
CA ARG A 581 14.53 -31.42 -29.69
C ARG A 581 14.24 -30.03 -30.27
N THR A 582 12.97 -29.67 -30.34
CA THR A 582 12.54 -28.43 -30.96
C THR A 582 11.53 -27.76 -30.05
N SER A 583 11.76 -26.52 -29.69
CA SER A 583 10.84 -25.71 -28.91
C SER A 583 10.45 -24.45 -29.64
N VAL A 584 9.22 -24.00 -29.40
CA VAL A 584 8.71 -22.69 -29.79
C VAL A 584 8.28 -21.95 -28.54
N GLY A 585 8.36 -20.63 -28.58
CA GLY A 585 7.91 -19.82 -27.46
C GLY A 585 7.54 -18.42 -27.89
N LEU A 586 6.87 -17.75 -26.95
CA LEU A 586 6.44 -16.38 -27.07
C LEU A 586 6.76 -15.64 -25.78
N GLY A 587 7.62 -14.65 -25.87
CA GLY A 587 7.93 -13.73 -24.79
C GLY A 587 7.24 -12.39 -24.97
N VAL A 588 6.89 -11.76 -23.88
CA VAL A 588 6.41 -10.37 -23.82
C VAL A 588 7.26 -9.62 -22.80
N ARG A 589 7.78 -8.46 -23.18
CA ARG A 589 8.60 -7.62 -22.31
C ARG A 589 8.09 -6.19 -22.37
N ARG A 590 8.08 -5.51 -21.23
CA ARG A 590 7.84 -4.06 -21.13
C ARG A 590 8.97 -3.38 -20.39
N TRP A 591 9.46 -2.30 -20.94
CA TRP A 591 10.39 -1.35 -20.34
C TRP A 591 9.66 -0.04 -20.10
N ASN A 592 9.54 0.39 -18.86
CA ASN A 592 8.94 1.67 -18.49
C ASN A 592 10.06 2.70 -18.28
N TYR A 593 10.24 3.59 -19.22
CA TYR A 593 11.12 4.76 -19.12
C TYR A 593 10.35 5.97 -18.59
N ALA A 594 11.07 7.01 -18.14
CA ALA A 594 10.45 8.28 -17.73
C ALA A 594 9.60 8.92 -18.85
N VAL A 595 9.97 8.69 -20.11
CA VAL A 595 9.30 9.20 -21.32
C VAL A 595 8.18 8.31 -21.85
N GLY A 596 7.90 7.18 -21.19
CA GLY A 596 6.84 6.25 -21.55
C GLY A 596 7.31 4.79 -21.74
N PRO A 597 6.36 3.86 -21.92
CA PRO A 597 6.65 2.44 -22.04
C PRO A 597 7.14 2.04 -23.45
N VAL A 598 7.99 1.02 -23.49
CA VAL A 598 8.36 0.28 -24.71
C VAL A 598 7.92 -1.16 -24.50
N ASP A 599 6.98 -1.62 -25.34
CA ASP A 599 6.48 -2.98 -25.33
C ASP A 599 7.18 -3.81 -26.41
N VAL A 600 7.61 -5.03 -26.06
CA VAL A 600 8.33 -5.92 -26.99
C VAL A 600 7.68 -7.31 -26.99
N LEU A 601 7.24 -7.76 -28.14
CA LEU A 601 6.79 -9.13 -28.39
C LEU A 601 7.96 -9.93 -28.97
N MET A 602 8.20 -11.14 -28.45
CA MET A 602 9.40 -11.92 -28.76
C MET A 602 9.06 -13.38 -29.11
N PRO A 603 8.46 -13.65 -30.28
CA PRO A 603 8.37 -15.01 -30.74
C PRO A 603 9.76 -15.62 -30.99
N HIS A 604 9.95 -16.85 -30.58
CA HIS A 604 11.22 -17.54 -30.75
C HIS A 604 11.07 -19.02 -31.00
N PHE A 605 12.12 -19.56 -31.63
CA PHE A 605 12.24 -20.95 -32.02
C PHE A 605 13.64 -21.45 -31.63
N THR A 606 13.73 -22.66 -31.07
CA THR A 606 15.01 -23.29 -30.75
C THR A 606 14.99 -24.75 -31.23
N ALA A 607 16.04 -25.14 -31.94
CA ALA A 607 16.30 -26.49 -32.36
C ALA A 607 17.64 -26.98 -31.82
N GLU A 608 17.67 -28.20 -31.33
CA GLU A 608 18.86 -28.81 -30.73
C GLU A 608 19.26 -30.13 -31.46
N THR A 609 20.54 -30.33 -31.61
CA THR A 609 21.16 -31.59 -32.02
C THR A 609 22.07 -32.07 -30.88
N ARG A 610 22.70 -33.23 -31.00
CA ARG A 610 23.62 -33.75 -29.97
C ARG A 610 24.79 -32.78 -29.63
N ARG A 611 25.25 -31.94 -30.58
CA ARG A 611 26.42 -31.06 -30.42
C ARG A 611 26.16 -29.60 -30.75
N MET A 612 25.01 -29.27 -31.33
CA MET A 612 24.67 -27.90 -31.73
C MET A 612 23.25 -27.53 -31.31
N SER A 613 23.05 -26.29 -30.92
CA SER A 613 21.74 -25.68 -30.79
C SER A 613 21.65 -24.40 -31.62
N TRP A 614 20.49 -24.15 -32.20
CA TRP A 614 20.15 -22.97 -32.96
C TRP A 614 18.94 -22.31 -32.33
N SER A 615 18.99 -20.99 -32.12
CA SER A 615 17.87 -20.25 -31.60
C SER A 615 17.65 -18.99 -32.44
N VAL A 616 16.43 -18.84 -32.94
CA VAL A 616 15.98 -17.65 -33.65
C VAL A 616 14.98 -16.92 -32.76
N ARG A 617 15.17 -15.59 -32.58
CA ARG A 617 14.21 -14.76 -31.85
C ARG A 617 13.93 -13.50 -32.67
N VAL A 618 12.67 -13.17 -32.82
CA VAL A 618 12.21 -11.94 -33.46
C VAL A 618 11.76 -10.98 -32.34
N PHE A 619 12.07 -9.72 -32.48
CA PHE A 619 11.67 -8.66 -31.56
C PHE A 619 10.76 -7.68 -32.30
N ILE A 620 9.55 -7.53 -31.85
CA ILE A 620 8.58 -6.55 -32.36
C ILE A 620 8.33 -5.58 -31.23
N SER A 621 8.93 -4.40 -31.31
CA SER A 621 8.86 -3.39 -30.25
C SER A 621 8.00 -2.20 -30.64
N ARG A 622 7.14 -1.75 -29.71
CA ARG A 622 6.33 -0.54 -29.83
C ARG A 622 6.83 0.50 -28.85
N ASN A 623 7.29 1.62 -29.36
CA ASN A 623 7.84 2.71 -28.55
C ASN A 623 6.76 3.72 -28.09
N PRO A 624 7.05 4.67 -27.18
CA PRO A 624 6.11 5.67 -26.70
C PRO A 624 5.49 6.53 -27.82
N SER A 625 6.21 6.74 -28.92
CA SER A 625 5.71 7.44 -30.12
C SER A 625 4.78 6.59 -30.99
N LYS A 626 4.35 5.42 -30.49
CA LYS A 626 3.50 4.43 -31.18
C LYS A 626 4.12 3.86 -32.47
N ARG A 627 5.41 4.08 -32.72
CA ARG A 627 6.13 3.47 -33.85
C ARG A 627 6.48 2.03 -33.51
N THR A 628 6.37 1.14 -34.48
CA THR A 628 6.77 -0.25 -34.38
C THR A 628 8.14 -0.46 -35.03
N ASP A 629 9.07 -1.01 -34.28
CA ASP A 629 10.40 -1.41 -34.74
C ASP A 629 10.53 -2.94 -34.71
N THR A 630 11.27 -3.50 -35.65
CA THR A 630 11.49 -4.95 -35.76
C THR A 630 12.97 -5.27 -35.84
N ALA A 631 13.38 -6.29 -35.09
CA ALA A 631 14.72 -6.85 -35.11
C ALA A 631 14.65 -8.38 -35.02
N ALA A 632 15.69 -9.07 -35.48
CA ALA A 632 15.81 -10.51 -35.35
C ALA A 632 17.21 -10.89 -34.89
N SER A 633 17.32 -12.00 -34.16
CA SER A 633 18.60 -12.59 -33.76
C SER A 633 18.66 -14.07 -34.08
N LEU A 634 19.83 -14.51 -34.48
CA LEU A 634 20.18 -15.91 -34.65
C LEU A 634 21.37 -16.25 -33.74
N ARG A 635 21.20 -17.23 -32.88
CA ARG A 635 22.27 -17.77 -32.05
C ARG A 635 22.55 -19.21 -32.45
N ALA A 636 23.83 -19.53 -32.71
CA ALA A 636 24.32 -20.87 -32.86
C ALA A 636 25.25 -21.21 -31.69
N THR A 637 25.08 -22.36 -31.07
CA THR A 637 25.94 -22.83 -29.98
C THR A 637 26.44 -24.22 -30.30
N ARG A 638 27.76 -24.48 -30.16
CA ARG A 638 28.39 -25.77 -30.44
C ARG A 638 29.23 -26.23 -29.25
N ALA A 639 28.99 -27.44 -28.78
CA ALA A 639 29.87 -28.14 -27.87
C ALA A 639 31.09 -28.68 -28.63
N VAL A 640 32.26 -28.07 -28.41
CA VAL A 640 33.55 -28.43 -29.05
C VAL A 640 34.18 -29.57 -28.25
N SER A 641 34.09 -29.57 -26.96
CA SER A 641 34.52 -30.64 -26.06
C SER A 641 33.52 -30.84 -24.91
N ARG A 642 33.78 -31.82 -24.03
CA ARG A 642 32.95 -32.04 -22.82
C ARG A 642 32.98 -30.82 -21.87
N ARG A 643 34.00 -29.98 -21.97
CA ARG A 643 34.20 -28.81 -21.10
C ARG A 643 34.06 -27.47 -21.84
N THR A 644 34.10 -27.45 -23.17
CA THR A 644 34.14 -26.20 -23.94
C THR A 644 32.95 -26.10 -24.88
N THR A 645 32.28 -24.96 -24.81
CA THR A 645 31.17 -24.61 -25.72
C THR A 645 31.48 -23.25 -26.35
N ILE A 646 31.30 -23.13 -27.66
CA ILE A 646 31.41 -21.88 -28.42
C ILE A 646 29.99 -21.45 -28.84
N SER A 647 29.75 -20.15 -28.75
CA SER A 647 28.49 -19.51 -29.20
C SER A 647 28.78 -18.36 -30.15
N LEU A 648 27.97 -18.25 -31.19
CA LEU A 648 27.90 -17.11 -32.09
C LEU A 648 26.49 -16.56 -32.10
N LEU A 649 26.34 -15.25 -31.96
CA LEU A 649 25.07 -14.54 -32.05
C LEU A 649 25.21 -13.43 -33.10
N GLY A 650 24.31 -13.42 -34.08
CA GLY A 650 24.12 -12.29 -34.96
C GLY A 650 22.72 -11.72 -34.74
N ALA A 651 22.60 -10.41 -34.68
CA ALA A 651 21.28 -9.75 -34.62
C ALA A 651 21.27 -8.50 -35.49
N GLY A 652 20.12 -8.20 -36.06
CA GLY A 652 19.95 -7.02 -36.90
C GLY A 652 18.50 -6.56 -36.98
N GLY A 653 18.30 -5.27 -37.17
CA GLY A 653 16.97 -4.68 -37.26
C GLY A 653 16.95 -3.23 -36.81
N ARG A 654 15.77 -2.79 -36.37
CA ARG A 654 15.61 -1.49 -35.69
C ARG A 654 15.30 -1.72 -34.25
N GLU A 655 15.99 -0.99 -33.37
CA GLU A 655 15.81 -1.05 -31.92
C GLU A 655 15.60 0.34 -31.35
N SER A 656 14.75 0.46 -30.34
CA SER A 656 14.50 1.70 -29.63
C SER A 656 15.46 1.87 -28.47
N TYR A 657 16.17 2.98 -28.42
CA TYR A 657 17.10 3.38 -27.36
C TYR A 657 16.68 4.71 -26.75
N LEU A 658 16.90 4.88 -25.45
CA LEU A 658 16.81 6.17 -24.79
C LEU A 658 18.15 6.92 -24.96
N VAL A 659 18.15 7.94 -25.76
CA VAL A 659 19.32 8.82 -26.01
C VAL A 659 18.97 10.23 -25.66
N ALA A 660 19.69 10.86 -24.72
CA ALA A 660 19.44 12.23 -24.27
C ALA A 660 17.97 12.53 -23.88
N GLY A 661 17.30 11.59 -23.18
CA GLY A 661 15.93 11.75 -22.73
C GLY A 661 14.84 11.51 -23.80
N VAL A 662 15.23 11.11 -25.03
CA VAL A 662 14.30 10.82 -26.12
C VAL A 662 14.47 9.37 -26.59
N VAL A 663 13.37 8.65 -26.79
CA VAL A 663 13.41 7.30 -27.39
C VAL A 663 13.65 7.42 -28.89
N GLN A 664 14.82 6.98 -29.33
CA GLN A 664 15.21 6.97 -30.74
C GLN A 664 15.22 5.54 -31.30
N SER A 665 14.74 5.35 -32.51
CA SER A 665 14.80 4.09 -33.26
C SER A 665 16.05 4.09 -34.13
N LEU A 666 17.01 3.22 -33.82
CA LEU A 666 18.28 3.08 -34.51
C LEU A 666 18.33 1.77 -35.30
N LYS A 667 18.94 1.81 -36.49
CA LYS A 667 19.23 0.58 -37.24
C LYS A 667 20.47 -0.06 -36.65
N THR A 668 20.30 -1.22 -36.01
CA THR A 668 21.37 -1.92 -35.29
C THR A 668 21.75 -3.21 -36.01
N LEU A 669 23.07 -3.48 -36.09
CA LEU A 669 23.64 -4.75 -36.47
C LEU A 669 24.64 -5.15 -35.37
N SER A 670 24.47 -6.36 -34.82
CA SER A 670 25.34 -6.85 -33.76
C SER A 670 25.84 -8.26 -34.02
N GLY A 671 27.11 -8.50 -33.62
CA GLY A 671 27.73 -9.81 -33.60
C GLY A 671 28.36 -10.05 -32.24
N VAL A 672 28.14 -11.24 -31.65
CA VAL A 672 28.79 -11.66 -30.41
C VAL A 672 29.35 -13.05 -30.58
N ALA A 673 30.65 -13.22 -30.26
CA ALA A 673 31.33 -14.53 -30.20
C ALA A 673 31.64 -14.83 -28.73
N GLY A 674 31.30 -16.01 -28.25
CA GLY A 674 31.49 -16.38 -26.85
C GLY A 674 32.09 -17.78 -26.69
N ILE A 675 32.89 -17.94 -25.65
CA ILE A 675 33.44 -19.22 -25.21
C ILE A 675 33.01 -19.44 -23.75
N ARG A 676 32.50 -20.64 -23.47
CA ARG A 676 32.18 -21.10 -22.12
C ARG A 676 33.05 -22.32 -21.81
N TYR A 677 33.73 -22.29 -20.67
CA TYR A 677 34.61 -23.36 -20.20
C TYR A 677 34.16 -23.86 -18.83
N ASN A 678 33.82 -25.13 -18.73
CA ASN A 678 33.43 -25.79 -17.46
C ASN A 678 34.69 -26.33 -16.79
N ALA A 679 35.17 -25.61 -15.78
CA ALA A 679 36.34 -26.02 -14.97
C ALA A 679 35.93 -27.09 -13.93
N ALA A 680 36.89 -27.68 -13.25
CA ALA A 680 36.65 -28.61 -12.17
C ALA A 680 35.94 -27.91 -10.99
N GLY A 681 35.18 -28.67 -10.18
CA GLY A 681 34.54 -28.13 -8.97
C GLY A 681 33.27 -27.29 -9.23
N GLY A 682 32.58 -27.52 -10.36
CA GLY A 682 31.29 -26.84 -10.62
C GLY A 682 31.41 -25.38 -11.04
N THR A 683 32.61 -24.94 -11.44
CA THR A 683 32.86 -23.57 -11.91
C THR A 683 32.79 -23.51 -13.43
N THR A 684 32.10 -22.50 -13.96
CA THR A 684 32.02 -22.21 -15.40
C THR A 684 32.56 -20.80 -15.65
N LEU A 685 33.48 -20.69 -16.57
CA LEU A 685 34.05 -19.40 -17.04
C LEU A 685 33.41 -19.06 -18.39
N ARG A 686 33.11 -17.77 -18.60
CA ARG A 686 32.55 -17.25 -19.83
C ARG A 686 33.37 -16.04 -20.30
N LEU A 687 33.66 -15.99 -21.59
CA LEU A 687 34.27 -14.87 -22.27
C LEU A 687 33.49 -14.59 -23.55
N ASP A 688 33.00 -13.36 -23.68
CA ASP A 688 32.29 -12.93 -24.91
C ASP A 688 32.95 -11.66 -25.47
N VAL A 689 33.08 -11.63 -26.80
CA VAL A 689 33.51 -10.46 -27.58
C VAL A 689 32.33 -9.98 -28.41
N SER A 690 32.01 -8.71 -28.37
CA SER A 690 30.88 -8.12 -29.09
C SER A 690 31.30 -6.96 -29.99
N VAL A 691 30.60 -6.85 -31.14
CA VAL A 691 30.67 -5.66 -32.01
C VAL A 691 29.24 -5.28 -32.34
N ILE A 692 28.88 -4.03 -32.07
CA ILE A 692 27.54 -3.50 -32.27
C ILE A 692 27.63 -2.19 -33.04
N ARG A 693 26.94 -2.10 -34.17
CA ARG A 693 26.86 -0.90 -35.01
C ARG A 693 25.42 -0.40 -35.04
N SER A 694 25.15 0.76 -34.41
CA SER A 694 23.83 1.41 -34.41
C SER A 694 23.93 2.74 -35.16
N ARG A 695 23.45 2.77 -36.39
CA ARG A 695 23.51 3.99 -37.24
C ARG A 695 22.29 4.90 -36.93
N PRO A 696 22.49 6.25 -36.90
CA PRO A 696 23.69 6.96 -37.33
C PRO A 696 24.72 7.25 -36.19
N ILE A 697 24.48 6.90 -34.93
CA ILE A 697 25.08 7.58 -33.80
C ILE A 697 26.05 6.71 -32.96
N LEU A 698 25.94 5.38 -32.94
CA LEU A 698 26.61 4.54 -31.92
C LEU A 698 27.21 3.26 -32.50
N SER A 699 28.56 3.22 -32.63
CA SER A 699 29.29 1.97 -32.84
C SER A 699 30.04 1.62 -31.57
N ARG A 700 30.03 0.35 -31.17
CA ARG A 700 30.74 -0.10 -29.96
C ARG A 700 31.29 -1.50 -30.12
N SER A 701 32.41 -1.76 -29.48
CA SER A 701 33.04 -3.08 -29.38
C SER A 701 33.31 -3.39 -27.92
N GLY A 702 33.07 -4.60 -27.48
CA GLY A 702 33.12 -4.91 -26.06
C GLY A 702 33.68 -6.28 -25.75
N LEU A 703 34.13 -6.44 -24.51
CA LEU A 703 34.59 -7.66 -23.88
C LEU A 703 33.75 -7.90 -22.60
N SER A 704 33.25 -9.11 -22.44
CA SER A 704 32.53 -9.51 -21.22
C SER A 704 33.16 -10.78 -20.64
N ILE A 705 33.38 -10.79 -19.36
CA ILE A 705 33.87 -11.92 -18.59
C ILE A 705 32.83 -12.30 -17.53
N GLY A 706 32.55 -13.59 -17.38
CA GLY A 706 31.61 -14.10 -16.39
C GLY A 706 32.14 -15.36 -15.70
N VAL A 707 31.79 -15.52 -14.44
CA VAL A 707 32.08 -16.70 -13.64
C VAL A 707 30.79 -17.18 -13.00
N GLU A 708 30.45 -18.42 -13.22
CA GLU A 708 29.32 -19.11 -12.58
C GLU A 708 29.86 -20.25 -11.72
N ARG A 709 29.40 -20.37 -10.48
CA ARG A 709 29.76 -21.46 -9.57
C ARG A 709 28.50 -22.12 -9.00
N VAL A 710 28.46 -23.45 -9.06
CA VAL A 710 27.45 -24.28 -8.40
C VAL A 710 27.99 -24.64 -7.02
N LEU A 711 27.26 -24.24 -5.97
CA LEU A 711 27.58 -24.49 -4.57
C LEU A 711 26.89 -25.77 -4.08
#